data_f3c5627534983ba6e5b0249446cfa7aa
#
_entry.id   f3c5627534983ba6e5b0249446cfa7aa
#
_cell.length_a   1.000
_cell.length_b   1.000
_cell.length_c   1.000
_cell.angle_alpha   90.00
_cell.angle_beta   90.00
_cell.angle_gamma   90.00
#
_symmetry.space_group_name_H-M   'P 1'
#
loop_
_entity.id
_entity.type
_entity.pdbx_description
1 polymer ?
#
loop_
_entity_poly.entity_id
_entity_poly.type
_entity_poly.pdbx_seq_one_letter_code
_entity_poly.pdbx_strand_id
1 'polypeptide(L)'
;MDRNIDNNVDNNIIQTEYSELMQKSYIDYAMSVIIARALPDVRDGLKPVQRRTLYDMHELGIRYNKPYRKSARIVGDTMGKYHPHGDSSIYDAMVVLAQDFKKGMPLIDGHGNFGSIEGDGAAAMRYTEARLQKITQEAYLADLDKNVVDFIPNYDETEKEPEVLPVKVPNLLINGAEGIAVGMATSIPPHNFGEVVDGVIAYMKNPDITTAEMMQYIKGPDFPTGGIVANQDDLAAIYETGQGKIKIRGRIEIEKGKAGKDKLVITEIPYTMIGANIGKFLNDVYSLVESKATTDIVDITNQSSKEGIRIVLELKKGADVEALKNLLYKKTKLEDTFGVNMLAVANGRPETLGLVPIIRHHVNFQYEIAKRKYETLLAKEQEREEIQQGLIKACNVIDLIIEILRGSRDQKMAKACLINGETEGIKFKSKASEAMAAQLCFTERQAAAILEMRLYKLIGLEIEALIKEHEETRAKIAEYSDILEHRSSMAKVIMKELKAFRKEYARDRRTELDNLEEAVVVKKELEVSDVVLLMDRFGYVKTVDTSTYDRNKDTADAENKLILKVKNIDKLCIFTNNGNMHLVKVLDLPYGKFRDKGTPIDNVSNYDSSNEDIVFIAPLMDVEKHKLIFGTKSAMIKLVDGAEFVVTRKTSQATKLMDDDELLFVDMLSENATMVMRSKKEMFLRIDCGTIPEKKKAAVGVRGMRLDREDELTDIYLLYDQDEKEVEVKGKQVALHRLHIANRDTKGVKK
;
A
#
# COMPACT_ATOMS: atom_id res chain seq x y z
N MET A 1 -54.89 42.50 27.83
CA MET A 1 -53.66 43.27 27.55
C MET A 1 -52.76 42.40 26.71
N ASP A 2 -53.04 42.44 25.42
CA ASP A 2 -52.25 41.68 24.43
C ASP A 2 -50.98 42.48 24.11
N ARG A 3 -49.88 41.89 24.34
CA ARG A 3 -48.56 42.43 23.86
C ARG A 3 -48.33 41.85 22.46
N ASN A 4 -48.63 42.69 21.45
CA ASN A 4 -48.10 42.45 20.10
C ASN A 4 -46.57 42.54 20.19
N ILE A 5 -45.92 41.41 19.99
CA ILE A 5 -44.49 41.34 19.69
C ILE A 5 -44.36 41.57 18.20
N ASP A 6 -43.83 42.73 17.82
CA ASP A 6 -43.46 43.05 16.44
C ASP A 6 -42.51 41.98 15.88
N ASN A 7 -43.02 41.18 14.95
CA ASN A 7 -42.23 40.28 14.10
C ASN A 7 -41.63 41.08 12.94
N ASN A 8 -40.64 41.92 13.23
CA ASN A 8 -39.70 42.38 12.21
C ASN A 8 -38.49 41.40 12.23
N VAL A 9 -38.71 40.21 11.72
CA VAL A 9 -37.61 39.29 11.44
C VAL A 9 -36.97 39.79 10.14
N ASP A 10 -35.70 40.16 10.23
CA ASP A 10 -34.86 40.49 9.09
C ASP A 10 -35.02 39.41 8.00
N ASN A 11 -35.53 39.80 6.83
CA ASN A 11 -35.75 38.91 5.69
C ASN A 11 -34.45 38.24 5.16
N ASN A 12 -33.33 38.48 5.79
CA ASN A 12 -32.01 37.91 5.43
C ASN A 12 -31.55 36.76 6.35
N ILE A 13 -32.36 36.39 7.38
CA ILE A 13 -32.01 35.27 8.26
C ILE A 13 -32.72 34.01 7.77
N ILE A 14 -31.98 33.10 7.16
CA ILE A 14 -32.45 31.76 6.76
C ILE A 14 -32.27 30.83 7.96
N GLN A 15 -33.37 30.38 8.58
CA GLN A 15 -33.30 29.35 9.60
C GLN A 15 -33.13 27.98 8.92
N THR A 16 -32.02 27.29 9.23
CA THR A 16 -31.76 25.95 8.71
C THR A 16 -31.44 25.03 9.89
N GLU A 17 -31.95 23.82 9.87
CA GLU A 17 -31.61 22.80 10.87
C GLU A 17 -30.13 22.49 10.80
N TYR A 18 -29.44 22.46 11.95
CA TYR A 18 -28.00 22.21 12.02
C TYR A 18 -27.60 20.85 11.41
N SER A 19 -28.41 19.81 11.65
CA SER A 19 -28.21 18.47 11.09
C SER A 19 -28.29 18.46 9.55
N GLU A 20 -29.22 19.16 8.96
CA GLU A 20 -29.36 19.27 7.50
C GLU A 20 -28.20 20.05 6.88
N LEU A 21 -27.82 21.17 7.51
CA LEU A 21 -26.67 21.97 7.08
C LEU A 21 -25.38 21.16 7.11
N MET A 22 -25.14 20.44 8.20
CA MET A 22 -23.96 19.58 8.34
C MET A 22 -23.94 18.44 7.33
N GLN A 23 -25.09 17.77 7.11
CA GLN A 23 -25.20 16.70 6.11
C GLN A 23 -24.89 17.24 4.71
N LYS A 24 -25.50 18.35 4.32
CA LYS A 24 -25.27 18.97 3.01
C LYS A 24 -23.80 19.38 2.84
N SER A 25 -23.26 20.10 3.79
CA SER A 25 -21.86 20.56 3.74
C SER A 25 -20.85 19.40 3.73
N TYR A 26 -21.15 18.30 4.46
CA TYR A 26 -20.32 17.11 4.44
C TYR A 26 -20.37 16.37 3.11
N ILE A 27 -21.56 16.27 2.50
CA ILE A 27 -21.73 15.68 1.17
C ILE A 27 -20.98 16.50 0.13
N ASP A 28 -21.13 17.82 0.13
CA ASP A 28 -20.44 18.71 -0.80
C ASP A 28 -18.90 18.59 -0.65
N TYR A 29 -18.40 18.57 0.58
CA TYR A 29 -16.98 18.34 0.85
C TYR A 29 -16.52 16.95 0.39
N ALA A 30 -17.28 15.89 0.72
CA ALA A 30 -16.96 14.53 0.32
C ALA A 30 -16.90 14.39 -1.21
N MET A 31 -17.89 14.93 -1.92
CA MET A 31 -17.92 14.93 -3.38
C MET A 31 -16.75 15.71 -3.99
N SER A 32 -16.39 16.84 -3.41
CA SER A 32 -15.19 17.60 -3.83
C SER A 32 -13.92 16.77 -3.67
N VAL A 33 -13.72 16.12 -2.51
CA VAL A 33 -12.55 15.25 -2.27
C VAL A 33 -12.53 14.05 -3.21
N ILE A 34 -13.67 13.47 -3.51
CA ILE A 34 -13.81 12.31 -4.41
C ILE A 34 -13.45 12.71 -5.84
N ILE A 35 -14.15 13.71 -6.42
CA ILE A 35 -14.04 14.03 -7.84
C ILE A 35 -12.85 14.93 -8.13
N ALA A 36 -12.60 15.94 -7.29
CA ALA A 36 -11.62 16.99 -7.58
C ALA A 36 -10.27 16.82 -6.85
N ARG A 37 -10.01 15.67 -6.21
CA ARG A 37 -8.73 15.47 -5.49
C ARG A 37 -8.17 14.06 -5.58
N ALA A 38 -8.93 13.03 -5.14
CA ALA A 38 -8.35 11.72 -4.83
C ALA A 38 -8.45 10.72 -5.97
N LEU A 39 -9.52 10.76 -6.76
CA LEU A 39 -9.76 9.79 -7.82
C LEU A 39 -9.27 10.29 -9.18
N PRO A 40 -8.75 9.37 -10.04
CA PRO A 40 -8.43 9.68 -11.43
C PRO A 40 -9.71 9.75 -12.28
N ASP A 41 -9.69 10.58 -13.33
CA ASP A 41 -10.71 10.53 -14.38
C ASP A 41 -10.43 9.35 -15.32
N VAL A 42 -11.46 8.61 -15.71
CA VAL A 42 -11.31 7.43 -16.57
C VAL A 42 -10.78 7.76 -17.96
N ARG A 43 -11.02 9.01 -18.46
CA ARG A 43 -10.63 9.48 -19.79
C ARG A 43 -9.13 9.67 -19.92
N ASP A 44 -8.49 10.34 -18.93
CA ASP A 44 -7.04 10.64 -18.96
C ASP A 44 -6.21 9.88 -17.92
N GLY A 45 -6.87 9.20 -16.96
CA GLY A 45 -6.20 8.44 -15.91
C GLY A 45 -5.40 9.29 -14.93
N LEU A 46 -5.68 10.59 -14.83
CA LEU A 46 -4.94 11.53 -14.01
C LEU A 46 -5.81 12.09 -12.88
N LYS A 47 -5.17 12.33 -11.75
CA LYS A 47 -5.74 13.16 -10.69
C LYS A 47 -5.63 14.64 -11.06
N PRO A 48 -6.48 15.53 -10.53
CA PRO A 48 -6.42 16.96 -10.84
C PRO A 48 -5.05 17.60 -10.65
N VAL A 49 -4.34 17.30 -9.56
CA VAL A 49 -2.98 17.83 -9.32
C VAL A 49 -1.99 17.39 -10.41
N GLN A 50 -2.07 16.14 -10.87
CA GLN A 50 -1.18 15.62 -11.91
C GLN A 50 -1.48 16.27 -13.25
N ARG A 51 -2.77 16.37 -13.61
CA ARG A 51 -3.25 17.03 -14.83
C ARG A 51 -2.79 18.48 -14.91
N ARG A 52 -3.00 19.25 -13.83
CA ARG A 52 -2.62 20.65 -13.72
C ARG A 52 -1.12 20.85 -13.81
N THR A 53 -0.33 20.00 -13.15
CA THR A 53 1.15 20.07 -13.23
C THR A 53 1.66 19.82 -14.64
N LEU A 54 1.14 18.80 -15.34
CA LEU A 54 1.55 18.50 -16.72
C LEU A 54 1.11 19.60 -17.70
N TYR A 55 -0.08 20.16 -17.52
CA TYR A 55 -0.58 21.26 -18.32
C TYR A 55 0.24 22.54 -18.10
N ASP A 56 0.55 22.89 -16.85
CA ASP A 56 1.39 24.03 -16.53
C ASP A 56 2.80 23.92 -17.13
N MET A 57 3.41 22.72 -17.03
CA MET A 57 4.70 22.48 -17.69
C MET A 57 4.60 22.67 -19.21
N HIS A 58 3.45 22.37 -19.82
CA HIS A 58 3.19 22.62 -21.23
C HIS A 58 3.12 24.11 -21.55
N GLU A 59 2.36 24.87 -20.77
CA GLU A 59 2.22 26.33 -20.92
C GLU A 59 3.54 27.07 -20.68
N LEU A 60 4.33 26.66 -19.71
CA LEU A 60 5.68 27.17 -19.46
C LEU A 60 6.69 26.83 -20.57
N GLY A 61 6.29 26.05 -21.58
CA GLY A 61 7.15 25.62 -22.69
C GLY A 61 8.27 24.65 -22.26
N ILE A 62 8.09 23.93 -21.15
CA ILE A 62 9.04 22.95 -20.64
C ILE A 62 8.85 21.65 -21.40
N ARG A 63 9.59 21.48 -22.50
CA ARG A 63 9.47 20.36 -23.43
C ARG A 63 10.60 19.35 -23.21
N TYR A 64 10.40 18.09 -23.64
CA TYR A 64 11.41 17.02 -23.55
C TYR A 64 12.73 17.37 -24.24
N ASN A 65 12.69 18.17 -25.30
CA ASN A 65 13.84 18.61 -26.09
C ASN A 65 14.39 19.98 -25.68
N LYS A 66 13.95 20.52 -24.56
CA LYS A 66 14.40 21.80 -23.97
C LYS A 66 15.18 21.55 -22.68
N PRO A 67 15.98 22.51 -22.21
CA PRO A 67 16.66 22.40 -20.94
C PRO A 67 15.70 22.18 -19.76
N TYR A 68 16.17 21.44 -18.77
CA TYR A 68 15.46 21.27 -17.49
C TYR A 68 15.17 22.62 -16.82
N ARG A 69 14.14 22.67 -16.00
CA ARG A 69 13.76 23.82 -15.19
C ARG A 69 13.68 23.41 -13.72
N LYS A 70 14.00 24.34 -12.83
CA LYS A 70 13.89 24.13 -11.38
C LYS A 70 12.47 23.66 -11.01
N SER A 71 12.37 22.58 -10.24
CA SER A 71 11.09 22.06 -9.77
C SER A 71 10.29 23.10 -9.00
N ALA A 72 10.98 23.95 -8.21
CA ALA A 72 10.36 25.04 -7.47
C ALA A 72 9.62 26.04 -8.37
N ARG A 73 10.10 26.29 -9.61
CA ARG A 73 9.41 27.16 -10.56
C ARG A 73 8.10 26.52 -11.06
N ILE A 74 8.14 25.22 -11.38
CA ILE A 74 6.97 24.49 -11.85
C ILE A 74 5.92 24.45 -10.74
N VAL A 75 6.33 24.07 -9.53
CA VAL A 75 5.44 24.00 -8.36
C VAL A 75 4.82 25.36 -8.05
N GLY A 76 5.62 26.44 -8.08
CA GLY A 76 5.13 27.80 -7.80
C GLY A 76 4.13 28.30 -8.83
N ASP A 77 4.35 28.05 -10.13
CA ASP A 77 3.43 28.47 -11.19
C ASP A 77 2.12 27.65 -11.14
N THR A 78 2.24 26.32 -11.02
CA THR A 78 1.08 25.41 -10.86
C THR A 78 0.22 25.81 -9.65
N MET A 79 0.86 26.13 -8.50
CA MET A 79 0.16 26.53 -7.29
C MET A 79 -0.55 27.87 -7.46
N GLY A 80 0.11 28.82 -8.10
CA GLY A 80 -0.44 30.16 -8.29
C GLY A 80 -1.57 30.24 -9.31
N LYS A 81 -1.52 29.42 -10.39
CA LYS A 81 -2.49 29.51 -11.48
C LYS A 81 -3.60 28.45 -11.41
N TYR A 82 -3.28 27.21 -11.03
CA TYR A 82 -4.21 26.09 -11.24
C TYR A 82 -4.56 25.31 -9.98
N HIS A 83 -3.64 25.15 -9.03
CA HIS A 83 -3.84 24.23 -7.91
C HIS A 83 -3.60 24.91 -6.55
N PRO A 84 -4.64 25.52 -5.93
CA PRO A 84 -4.53 26.35 -4.71
C PRO A 84 -4.37 25.49 -3.45
N HIS A 85 -3.33 24.65 -3.40
CA HIS A 85 -3.00 23.78 -2.28
C HIS A 85 -1.51 23.87 -1.94
N GLY A 86 -1.07 23.20 -0.86
CA GLY A 86 0.31 23.24 -0.40
C GLY A 86 1.32 22.79 -1.47
N ASP A 87 2.43 23.50 -1.55
CA ASP A 87 3.53 23.27 -2.49
C ASP A 87 4.11 21.84 -2.39
N SER A 88 4.17 21.28 -1.18
CA SER A 88 4.63 19.92 -0.94
C SER A 88 3.75 18.90 -1.68
N SER A 89 2.44 19.06 -1.69
CA SER A 89 1.52 18.13 -2.37
C SER A 89 1.70 18.13 -3.89
N ILE A 90 1.98 19.32 -4.47
CA ILE A 90 2.26 19.46 -5.90
C ILE A 90 3.61 18.84 -6.23
N TYR A 91 4.62 19.12 -5.39
CA TYR A 91 5.97 18.57 -5.58
C TYR A 91 5.98 17.04 -5.46
N ASP A 92 5.31 16.48 -4.46
CA ASP A 92 5.21 15.03 -4.26
C ASP A 92 4.50 14.35 -5.45
N ALA A 93 3.44 14.95 -5.98
CA ALA A 93 2.78 14.45 -7.18
C ALA A 93 3.73 14.46 -8.40
N MET A 94 4.51 15.53 -8.56
CA MET A 94 5.51 15.65 -9.63
C MET A 94 6.62 14.62 -9.46
N VAL A 95 7.10 14.39 -8.23
CA VAL A 95 8.11 13.39 -7.90
C VAL A 95 7.62 11.97 -8.27
N VAL A 96 6.40 11.62 -7.91
CA VAL A 96 5.81 10.30 -8.25
C VAL A 96 5.71 10.10 -9.75
N LEU A 97 5.38 11.14 -10.52
CA LEU A 97 5.31 11.06 -11.98
C LEU A 97 6.69 10.89 -12.65
N ALA A 98 7.78 11.15 -11.94
CA ALA A 98 9.15 10.96 -12.42
C ALA A 98 9.78 9.63 -11.97
N GLN A 99 9.19 8.92 -11.01
CA GLN A 99 9.75 7.69 -10.43
C GLN A 99 9.38 6.46 -11.28
N ASP A 100 10.39 5.84 -11.87
CA ASP A 100 10.25 4.66 -12.75
C ASP A 100 9.97 3.35 -11.99
N PHE A 101 10.20 3.34 -10.69
CA PHE A 101 9.82 2.24 -9.80
C PHE A 101 8.38 2.34 -9.28
N LYS A 102 7.71 3.49 -9.43
CA LYS A 102 6.28 3.67 -9.10
C LYS A 102 5.39 3.72 -10.35
N LYS A 103 5.91 4.19 -11.47
CA LYS A 103 5.16 4.34 -12.72
C LYS A 103 5.71 3.43 -13.80
N GLY A 104 4.84 2.64 -14.42
CA GLY A 104 5.20 1.81 -15.56
C GLY A 104 5.74 2.67 -16.73
N MET A 105 5.18 3.86 -16.90
CA MET A 105 5.59 4.86 -17.88
C MET A 105 5.69 6.24 -17.19
N PRO A 106 6.87 6.67 -16.71
CA PRO A 106 7.07 8.00 -16.15
C PRO A 106 6.66 9.10 -17.13
N LEU A 107 6.02 10.15 -16.63
CA LEU A 107 5.53 11.29 -17.43
C LEU A 107 6.41 12.52 -17.32
N ILE A 108 7.27 12.56 -16.32
CA ILE A 108 8.23 13.65 -16.05
C ILE A 108 9.63 13.08 -16.09
N ASP A 109 10.53 13.80 -16.73
CA ASP A 109 11.97 13.54 -16.75
C ASP A 109 12.62 14.41 -15.66
N GLY A 110 13.04 13.75 -14.57
CA GLY A 110 13.63 14.40 -13.41
C GLY A 110 15.16 14.39 -13.45
N HIS A 111 15.78 15.51 -13.08
CA HIS A 111 17.22 15.65 -12.92
C HIS A 111 17.57 16.02 -11.48
N GLY A 112 18.44 15.24 -10.85
CA GLY A 112 18.77 15.30 -9.45
C GLY A 112 18.22 14.12 -8.65
N ASN A 113 18.07 14.28 -7.34
CA ASN A 113 17.53 13.23 -6.48
C ASN A 113 15.99 13.32 -6.39
N PHE A 114 15.30 12.41 -7.05
CA PHE A 114 13.85 12.21 -7.01
C PHE A 114 13.41 11.05 -6.09
N GLY A 115 14.25 10.68 -5.13
CA GLY A 115 14.02 9.56 -4.23
C GLY A 115 14.53 8.23 -4.77
N SER A 116 14.48 7.21 -3.93
CA SER A 116 14.89 5.85 -4.27
C SER A 116 13.81 4.82 -3.96
N ILE A 117 13.92 3.63 -4.57
CA ILE A 117 13.05 2.50 -4.28
C ILE A 117 13.16 2.04 -2.81
N GLU A 118 14.28 2.34 -2.15
CA GLU A 118 14.56 1.98 -0.76
C GLU A 118 13.87 2.89 0.26
N GLY A 119 13.27 3.99 -0.21
CA GLY A 119 12.52 4.90 0.64
C GLY A 119 13.20 6.23 0.96
N ASP A 120 14.35 6.50 0.33
CA ASP A 120 14.91 7.84 0.42
C ASP A 120 13.94 8.84 -0.23
N GLY A 121 13.69 9.93 0.46
CA GLY A 121 12.87 11.02 -0.05
C GLY A 121 13.57 11.79 -1.18
N ALA A 122 12.77 12.45 -2.01
CA ALA A 122 13.30 13.39 -2.99
C ALA A 122 13.99 14.57 -2.29
N ALA A 123 15.03 15.11 -2.92
CA ALA A 123 15.64 16.36 -2.46
C ALA A 123 14.63 17.51 -2.56
N ALA A 124 14.81 18.57 -1.76
CA ALA A 124 13.92 19.71 -1.80
C ALA A 124 13.86 20.32 -3.22
N MET A 125 12.68 20.81 -3.63
CA MET A 125 12.36 21.28 -4.99
C MET A 125 13.30 22.38 -5.53
N ARG A 126 14.01 23.09 -4.64
CA ARG A 126 15.02 24.08 -5.03
C ARG A 126 16.30 23.45 -5.62
N TYR A 127 16.55 22.18 -5.34
CA TYR A 127 17.74 21.46 -5.84
C TYR A 127 17.43 20.62 -7.09
N THR A 128 16.21 20.10 -7.23
CA THR A 128 15.80 19.26 -8.34
C THR A 128 15.38 20.09 -9.56
N GLU A 129 15.47 19.49 -10.73
CA GLU A 129 15.05 20.06 -11.99
C GLU A 129 14.19 19.02 -12.75
N ALA A 130 13.26 19.49 -13.56
CA ALA A 130 12.36 18.62 -14.30
C ALA A 130 12.03 19.17 -15.70
N ARG A 131 11.59 18.25 -16.56
CA ARG A 131 10.96 18.54 -17.85
C ARG A 131 9.98 17.43 -18.20
N LEU A 132 9.16 17.64 -19.22
CA LEU A 132 8.24 16.61 -19.71
C LEU A 132 9.02 15.46 -20.34
N GLN A 133 8.51 14.24 -20.20
CA GLN A 133 8.95 13.10 -21.01
C GLN A 133 8.45 13.26 -22.46
N LYS A 134 9.13 12.61 -23.42
CA LYS A 134 8.74 12.64 -24.83
C LYS A 134 7.31 12.13 -25.01
N ILE A 135 6.98 11.00 -24.43
CA ILE A 135 5.64 10.43 -24.51
C ILE A 135 4.56 11.36 -23.94
N THR A 136 4.87 12.11 -22.90
CA THR A 136 3.92 13.05 -22.29
C THR A 136 3.56 14.15 -23.27
N GLN A 137 4.54 14.67 -23.98
CA GLN A 137 4.29 15.71 -24.99
C GLN A 137 3.53 15.17 -26.20
N GLU A 138 3.85 13.96 -26.68
CA GLU A 138 3.29 13.38 -27.90
C GLU A 138 1.94 12.69 -27.70
N ALA A 139 1.73 12.05 -26.55
CA ALA A 139 0.52 11.25 -26.29
C ALA A 139 -0.43 11.84 -25.25
N TYR A 140 -0.02 12.84 -24.44
CA TYR A 140 -0.87 13.41 -23.39
C TYR A 140 -1.25 14.87 -23.63
N LEU A 141 -0.36 15.63 -24.27
CA LEU A 141 -0.49 17.09 -24.44
C LEU A 141 -0.58 17.51 -25.91
N ALA A 142 -0.55 16.56 -26.82
CA ALA A 142 -0.66 16.86 -28.23
C ALA A 142 -2.06 17.36 -28.59
N ASP A 143 -2.11 18.23 -29.60
CA ASP A 143 -3.34 18.73 -30.22
C ASP A 143 -4.23 19.62 -29.28
N LEU A 144 -3.76 20.08 -28.11
CA LEU A 144 -4.49 20.99 -27.22
C LEU A 144 -4.95 22.28 -27.92
N ASP A 145 -4.19 22.74 -28.90
CA ASP A 145 -4.48 23.91 -29.74
C ASP A 145 -5.61 23.66 -30.76
N LYS A 146 -6.15 22.45 -30.85
CA LYS A 146 -7.15 22.04 -31.87
C LYS A 146 -8.55 21.80 -31.27
N ASN A 147 -8.86 22.43 -30.15
CA ASN A 147 -10.15 22.34 -29.47
C ASN A 147 -10.63 20.90 -29.18
N VAL A 148 -9.68 20.00 -28.86
CA VAL A 148 -9.94 18.57 -28.68
C VAL A 148 -10.57 18.24 -27.31
N VAL A 149 -10.41 19.12 -26.33
CA VAL A 149 -10.98 19.01 -24.97
C VAL A 149 -11.58 20.34 -24.55
N ASP A 150 -12.46 20.30 -23.55
CA ASP A 150 -13.05 21.50 -22.99
C ASP A 150 -12.10 22.16 -22.00
N PHE A 151 -12.15 23.48 -21.96
CA PHE A 151 -11.40 24.31 -21.00
C PHE A 151 -12.39 24.96 -20.04
N ILE A 152 -12.12 24.82 -18.76
CA ILE A 152 -12.90 25.40 -17.67
C ILE A 152 -12.10 26.55 -17.02
N PRO A 153 -12.76 27.50 -16.37
CA PRO A 153 -12.06 28.47 -15.54
C PRO A 153 -11.30 27.79 -14.41
N ASN A 154 -10.14 28.35 -14.08
CA ASN A 154 -9.40 27.96 -12.88
C ASN A 154 -10.13 28.42 -11.61
N TYR A 155 -9.53 28.21 -10.42
CA TYR A 155 -10.16 28.49 -9.12
C TYR A 155 -10.48 29.97 -8.85
N ASP A 156 -9.80 30.93 -9.51
CA ASP A 156 -10.01 32.38 -9.36
C ASP A 156 -10.54 33.05 -10.66
N GLU A 157 -10.90 32.24 -11.67
CA GLU A 157 -11.44 32.66 -12.96
C GLU A 157 -10.50 33.54 -13.80
N THR A 158 -9.21 33.64 -13.44
CA THR A 158 -8.22 34.44 -14.18
C THR A 158 -7.62 33.68 -15.36
N GLU A 159 -7.54 32.37 -15.27
CA GLU A 159 -6.96 31.49 -16.29
C GLU A 159 -7.94 30.38 -16.67
N LYS A 160 -7.59 29.62 -17.72
CA LYS A 160 -8.34 28.44 -18.12
C LYS A 160 -7.46 27.20 -18.03
N GLU A 161 -8.05 26.13 -17.54
CA GLU A 161 -7.41 24.81 -17.48
C GLU A 161 -8.23 23.77 -18.27
N PRO A 162 -7.60 22.74 -18.86
CA PRO A 162 -8.34 21.67 -19.51
C PRO A 162 -9.07 20.82 -18.47
N GLU A 163 -10.34 20.49 -18.72
CA GLU A 163 -11.12 19.60 -17.87
C GLU A 163 -10.44 18.23 -17.77
N VAL A 164 -9.95 17.71 -18.91
CA VAL A 164 -9.13 16.51 -19.04
C VAL A 164 -8.05 16.73 -20.08
N LEU A 165 -6.94 15.98 -20.02
CA LEU A 165 -5.94 16.01 -21.09
C LEU A 165 -6.35 15.10 -22.25
N PRO A 166 -5.98 15.45 -23.51
CA PRO A 166 -6.30 14.64 -24.67
C PRO A 166 -5.38 13.41 -24.79
N VAL A 167 -5.40 12.56 -23.78
CA VAL A 167 -4.51 11.41 -23.66
C VAL A 167 -4.87 10.34 -24.67
N LYS A 168 -3.92 9.99 -25.55
CA LYS A 168 -4.11 9.05 -26.66
C LYS A 168 -3.96 7.57 -26.30
N VAL A 169 -3.46 7.28 -25.08
CA VAL A 169 -3.22 5.92 -24.58
C VAL A 169 -3.92 5.75 -23.24
N PRO A 170 -4.42 4.56 -22.85
CA PRO A 170 -5.18 4.38 -21.61
C PRO A 170 -4.27 4.43 -20.38
N ASN A 171 -3.88 5.64 -19.99
CA ASN A 171 -2.98 5.93 -18.88
C ASN A 171 -3.43 5.30 -17.57
N LEU A 172 -4.75 5.23 -17.32
CA LEU A 172 -5.30 4.62 -16.12
C LEU A 172 -4.84 3.16 -15.94
N LEU A 173 -4.74 2.40 -17.02
CA LEU A 173 -4.23 1.02 -17.00
C LEU A 173 -2.71 0.97 -17.05
N ILE A 174 -2.05 1.81 -17.88
CA ILE A 174 -0.60 1.79 -18.05
C ILE A 174 0.14 2.14 -16.75
N ASN A 175 -0.28 3.20 -16.08
CA ASN A 175 0.39 3.72 -14.89
C ASN A 175 -0.29 3.35 -13.58
N GLY A 176 -1.50 2.78 -13.66
CA GLY A 176 -2.31 2.54 -12.47
C GLY A 176 -2.65 3.82 -11.71
N ALA A 177 -3.41 3.67 -10.64
CA ALA A 177 -3.74 4.77 -9.74
C ALA A 177 -3.96 4.26 -8.32
N GLU A 178 -3.54 5.04 -7.34
CA GLU A 178 -3.83 4.81 -5.93
C GLU A 178 -4.35 6.13 -5.33
N GLY A 179 -5.37 6.06 -4.49
CA GLY A 179 -5.93 7.24 -3.85
C GLY A 179 -6.95 6.90 -2.79
N ILE A 180 -6.97 7.69 -1.73
CA ILE A 180 -7.91 7.55 -0.62
C ILE A 180 -8.82 8.78 -0.63
N ALA A 181 -10.11 8.55 -0.82
CA ALA A 181 -11.16 9.55 -0.75
C ALA A 181 -12.02 9.35 0.51
N VAL A 182 -13.09 10.14 0.65
CA VAL A 182 -14.03 9.97 1.75
C VAL A 182 -14.93 8.77 1.48
N GLY A 183 -14.84 7.75 2.32
CA GLY A 183 -15.67 6.54 2.22
C GLY A 183 -15.29 5.56 1.10
N MET A 184 -14.27 5.87 0.28
CA MET A 184 -13.83 5.01 -0.82
C MET A 184 -12.36 5.21 -1.14
N ALA A 185 -11.75 4.21 -1.77
CA ALA A 185 -10.36 4.27 -2.20
C ALA A 185 -10.21 3.64 -3.58
N THR A 186 -9.29 4.15 -4.38
CA THR A 186 -8.90 3.54 -5.65
C THR A 186 -7.53 2.88 -5.51
N SER A 187 -7.39 1.70 -6.11
CA SER A 187 -6.13 0.96 -6.19
C SER A 187 -6.14 0.17 -7.50
N ILE A 188 -5.59 0.75 -8.54
CA ILE A 188 -5.56 0.20 -9.90
C ILE A 188 -4.11 -0.19 -10.19
N PRO A 189 -3.83 -1.47 -10.47
CA PRO A 189 -2.48 -1.92 -10.77
C PRO A 189 -2.02 -1.42 -12.16
N PRO A 190 -0.72 -1.15 -12.34
CA PRO A 190 -0.16 -0.83 -13.65
C PRO A 190 -0.12 -2.07 -14.55
N HIS A 191 -0.15 -1.84 -15.87
CA HIS A 191 -0.13 -2.89 -16.88
C HIS A 191 0.91 -2.60 -17.96
N ASN A 192 1.30 -3.63 -18.72
CA ASN A 192 2.25 -3.49 -19.80
C ASN A 192 1.72 -2.61 -20.93
N PHE A 193 2.51 -1.61 -21.33
CA PHE A 193 2.13 -0.64 -22.34
C PHE A 193 1.74 -1.30 -23.67
N GLY A 194 2.54 -2.25 -24.15
CA GLY A 194 2.30 -2.94 -25.42
C GLY A 194 1.01 -3.76 -25.40
N GLU A 195 0.79 -4.51 -24.30
CA GLU A 195 -0.41 -5.32 -24.12
C GLU A 195 -1.69 -4.47 -24.06
N VAL A 196 -1.62 -3.34 -23.34
CA VAL A 196 -2.78 -2.44 -23.20
C VAL A 196 -3.13 -1.80 -24.54
N VAL A 197 -2.15 -1.37 -25.31
CA VAL A 197 -2.40 -0.81 -26.66
C VAL A 197 -2.95 -1.88 -27.60
N ASP A 198 -2.45 -3.12 -27.54
CA ASP A 198 -2.99 -4.23 -28.34
C ASP A 198 -4.44 -4.55 -27.93
N GLY A 199 -4.77 -4.49 -26.64
CA GLY A 199 -6.14 -4.63 -26.14
C GLY A 199 -7.08 -3.55 -26.63
N VAL A 200 -6.65 -2.28 -26.65
CA VAL A 200 -7.43 -1.17 -27.24
C VAL A 200 -7.71 -1.41 -28.72
N ILE A 201 -6.68 -1.82 -29.48
CA ILE A 201 -6.83 -2.12 -30.92
C ILE A 201 -7.78 -3.31 -31.13
N ALA A 202 -7.73 -4.32 -30.27
CA ALA A 202 -8.64 -5.46 -30.32
C ALA A 202 -10.09 -5.04 -30.05
N TYR A 203 -10.32 -4.22 -29.03
CA TYR A 203 -11.64 -3.63 -28.74
C TYR A 203 -12.19 -2.80 -29.89
N MET A 204 -11.35 -1.95 -30.52
CA MET A 204 -11.77 -1.15 -31.67
C MET A 204 -12.21 -2.00 -32.88
N LYS A 205 -11.67 -3.22 -33.01
CA LYS A 205 -12.05 -4.19 -34.07
C LYS A 205 -13.29 -5.00 -33.69
N ASN A 206 -13.45 -5.32 -32.43
CA ASN A 206 -14.58 -6.08 -31.87
C ASN A 206 -15.07 -5.42 -30.57
N PRO A 207 -16.04 -4.50 -30.63
CA PRO A 207 -16.59 -3.83 -29.44
C PRO A 207 -17.29 -4.75 -28.43
N ASP A 208 -17.69 -5.95 -28.87
CA ASP A 208 -18.40 -6.94 -28.04
C ASP A 208 -17.41 -7.95 -27.41
N ILE A 209 -16.12 -7.67 -27.45
CA ILE A 209 -15.08 -8.52 -26.87
C ILE A 209 -15.34 -8.76 -25.37
N THR A 210 -15.29 -10.00 -24.95
CA THR A 210 -15.46 -10.41 -23.55
C THR A 210 -14.18 -10.15 -22.74
N THR A 211 -14.30 -10.14 -21.40
CA THR A 211 -13.13 -10.00 -20.51
C THR A 211 -12.12 -11.14 -20.74
N ALA A 212 -12.58 -12.36 -20.93
CA ALA A 212 -11.71 -13.51 -21.21
C ALA A 212 -10.94 -13.38 -22.53
N GLU A 213 -11.58 -12.88 -23.58
CA GLU A 213 -10.92 -12.59 -24.85
C GLU A 213 -9.95 -11.42 -24.75
N MET A 214 -10.31 -10.38 -23.99
CA MET A 214 -9.44 -9.25 -23.71
C MET A 214 -8.15 -9.66 -23.01
N MET A 215 -8.23 -10.61 -22.09
CA MET A 215 -7.08 -11.18 -21.38
C MET A 215 -6.09 -11.94 -22.28
N GLN A 216 -6.45 -12.27 -23.52
CA GLN A 216 -5.49 -12.78 -24.50
C GLN A 216 -4.48 -11.70 -24.93
N TYR A 217 -4.87 -10.42 -24.84
CA TYR A 217 -4.03 -9.26 -25.14
C TYR A 217 -3.43 -8.67 -23.87
N ILE A 218 -4.23 -8.41 -22.84
CA ILE A 218 -3.82 -7.87 -21.54
C ILE A 218 -3.82 -9.02 -20.55
N LYS A 219 -2.68 -9.65 -20.40
CA LYS A 219 -2.55 -10.92 -19.64
C LYS A 219 -2.73 -10.73 -18.12
N GLY A 220 -2.35 -9.58 -17.61
CA GLY A 220 -2.36 -9.28 -16.19
C GLY A 220 -1.61 -7.99 -15.85
N PRO A 221 -1.51 -7.62 -14.57
CA PRO A 221 -0.72 -6.50 -14.12
C PRO A 221 0.76 -6.65 -14.50
N ASP A 222 1.43 -5.53 -14.70
CA ASP A 222 2.87 -5.47 -14.97
C ASP A 222 3.50 -4.39 -14.08
N PHE A 223 3.96 -4.82 -12.91
CA PHE A 223 4.51 -3.92 -11.90
C PHE A 223 5.92 -3.46 -12.28
N PRO A 224 6.26 -2.19 -12.06
CA PRO A 224 7.61 -1.67 -12.34
C PRO A 224 8.72 -2.40 -11.58
N THR A 225 8.41 -2.97 -10.43
CA THR A 225 9.34 -3.74 -9.58
C THR A 225 9.51 -5.20 -10.00
N GLY A 226 8.78 -5.67 -11.04
CA GLY A 226 8.77 -7.08 -11.41
C GLY A 226 7.97 -7.95 -10.44
N GLY A 227 8.55 -9.06 -10.03
CA GLY A 227 7.91 -10.06 -9.17
C GLY A 227 7.01 -11.03 -9.92
N ILE A 228 6.31 -11.87 -9.17
CA ILE A 228 5.46 -12.94 -9.69
C ILE A 228 4.06 -12.75 -9.13
N VAL A 229 3.06 -12.67 -9.97
CA VAL A 229 1.65 -12.80 -9.56
C VAL A 229 1.38 -14.28 -9.33
N ALA A 230 1.05 -14.63 -8.08
CA ALA A 230 0.95 -16.03 -7.64
C ALA A 230 -0.46 -16.63 -7.76
N ASN A 231 -1.45 -15.84 -8.16
CA ASN A 231 -2.85 -16.27 -8.30
C ASN A 231 -3.45 -15.80 -9.64
N GLN A 232 -2.86 -16.23 -10.73
CA GLN A 232 -3.24 -15.83 -12.09
C GLN A 232 -4.72 -16.14 -12.40
N ASP A 233 -5.25 -17.25 -11.94
CA ASP A 233 -6.64 -17.68 -12.22
C ASP A 233 -7.68 -16.71 -11.65
N ASP A 234 -7.34 -15.98 -10.57
CA ASP A 234 -8.25 -14.99 -9.97
C ASP A 234 -8.37 -13.72 -10.81
N LEU A 235 -7.43 -13.46 -11.74
CA LEU A 235 -7.39 -12.22 -12.52
C LEU A 235 -8.64 -12.04 -13.39
N ALA A 236 -9.22 -13.12 -13.91
CA ALA A 236 -10.43 -13.04 -14.73
C ALA A 236 -11.60 -12.43 -13.96
N ALA A 237 -11.84 -12.88 -12.73
CA ALA A 237 -12.89 -12.36 -11.86
C ALA A 237 -12.59 -10.89 -11.43
N ILE A 238 -11.32 -10.59 -11.18
CA ILE A 238 -10.88 -9.22 -10.83
C ILE A 238 -11.14 -8.26 -11.99
N TYR A 239 -10.81 -8.64 -13.21
CA TYR A 239 -11.02 -7.81 -14.40
C TYR A 239 -12.47 -7.67 -14.81
N GLU A 240 -13.30 -8.66 -14.48
CA GLU A 240 -14.75 -8.56 -14.70
C GLU A 240 -15.40 -7.60 -13.71
N THR A 241 -15.08 -7.73 -12.43
CA THR A 241 -15.73 -6.95 -11.35
C THR A 241 -15.06 -5.61 -11.04
N GLY A 242 -13.79 -5.46 -11.41
CA GLY A 242 -12.95 -4.33 -10.99
C GLY A 242 -12.46 -4.39 -9.54
N GLN A 243 -12.68 -5.52 -8.83
CA GLN A 243 -12.30 -5.68 -7.42
C GLN A 243 -11.70 -7.06 -7.15
N GLY A 244 -10.75 -7.12 -6.22
CA GLY A 244 -10.18 -8.38 -5.78
C GLY A 244 -8.82 -8.23 -5.11
N LYS A 245 -8.10 -9.33 -5.03
CA LYS A 245 -6.79 -9.39 -4.37
C LYS A 245 -5.79 -10.11 -5.27
N ILE A 246 -4.67 -9.48 -5.54
CA ILE A 246 -3.56 -10.06 -6.30
C ILE A 246 -2.45 -10.40 -5.31
N LYS A 247 -2.03 -11.67 -5.26
CA LYS A 247 -0.87 -12.09 -4.48
C LYS A 247 0.38 -11.84 -5.31
N ILE A 248 1.31 -11.05 -4.79
CA ILE A 248 2.57 -10.73 -5.45
C ILE A 248 3.71 -11.30 -4.62
N ARG A 249 4.57 -12.06 -5.27
CA ARG A 249 5.75 -12.69 -4.67
C ARG A 249 7.01 -12.09 -5.28
N GLY A 250 7.98 -11.73 -4.43
CA GLY A 250 9.30 -11.30 -4.89
C GLY A 250 10.09 -12.45 -5.49
N ARG A 251 11.05 -12.15 -6.36
CA ARG A 251 11.93 -13.14 -6.98
C ARG A 251 13.16 -13.38 -6.14
N ILE A 252 13.45 -14.65 -5.86
CA ILE A 252 14.65 -15.09 -5.15
C ILE A 252 15.48 -15.95 -6.10
N GLU A 253 16.74 -15.59 -6.26
CA GLU A 253 17.73 -16.37 -6.99
C GLU A 253 18.74 -17.01 -6.03
N ILE A 254 19.31 -18.14 -6.44
CA ILE A 254 20.32 -18.86 -5.65
C ILE A 254 21.67 -18.66 -6.32
N GLU A 255 22.56 -17.93 -5.65
CA GLU A 255 23.95 -17.84 -6.05
C GLU A 255 24.78 -18.87 -5.29
N LYS A 256 25.38 -19.82 -6.03
CA LYS A 256 26.26 -20.84 -5.46
C LYS A 256 27.57 -20.21 -4.99
N GLY A 257 27.84 -20.32 -3.68
CA GLY A 257 29.05 -19.81 -3.06
C GLY A 257 30.20 -20.79 -3.04
N LYS A 258 31.41 -20.29 -2.77
CA LYS A 258 32.60 -21.15 -2.56
C LYS A 258 32.40 -21.98 -1.30
N ALA A 259 32.84 -23.25 -1.36
CA ALA A 259 32.82 -24.23 -0.25
C ALA A 259 31.37 -24.58 0.26
N GLY A 260 30.35 -24.47 -0.58
CA GLY A 260 28.94 -24.84 -0.22
C GLY A 260 28.28 -23.82 0.70
N LYS A 261 28.69 -22.57 0.70
CA LYS A 261 28.00 -21.45 1.32
C LYS A 261 27.22 -20.73 0.24
N ASP A 262 25.98 -21.13 0.05
CA ASP A 262 25.09 -20.52 -0.94
C ASP A 262 24.55 -19.19 -0.42
N LYS A 263 24.13 -18.33 -1.36
CA LYS A 263 23.49 -17.04 -1.06
C LYS A 263 22.11 -17.04 -1.68
N LEU A 264 21.11 -16.56 -0.94
CA LEU A 264 19.84 -16.17 -1.51
C LEU A 264 19.89 -14.70 -1.87
N VAL A 265 19.60 -14.40 -3.11
CA VAL A 265 19.60 -13.03 -3.63
C VAL A 265 18.18 -12.68 -4.06
N ILE A 266 17.61 -11.66 -3.44
CA ILE A 266 16.33 -11.11 -3.83
C ILE A 266 16.62 -10.06 -4.90
N THR A 267 16.14 -10.31 -6.11
CA THR A 267 16.35 -9.47 -7.30
C THR A 267 15.12 -8.63 -7.65
N GLU A 268 13.93 -9.08 -7.23
CA GLU A 268 12.67 -8.36 -7.44
C GLU A 268 11.82 -8.44 -6.16
N ILE A 269 11.11 -7.35 -5.88
CA ILE A 269 10.27 -7.22 -4.68
C ILE A 269 8.81 -6.97 -5.06
N PRO A 270 7.84 -7.37 -4.22
CA PRO A 270 6.46 -6.96 -4.40
C PRO A 270 6.32 -5.44 -4.50
N TYR A 271 5.45 -4.96 -5.39
CA TYR A 271 5.18 -3.52 -5.57
C TYR A 271 4.74 -2.83 -4.27
N THR A 272 4.04 -3.55 -3.40
CA THR A 272 3.64 -3.08 -2.06
C THR A 272 4.79 -2.89 -1.08
N MET A 273 6.00 -3.37 -1.43
CA MET A 273 7.19 -3.32 -0.58
C MET A 273 8.09 -2.09 -0.85
N ILE A 274 7.73 -1.25 -1.81
CA ILE A 274 8.48 -0.03 -2.16
C ILE A 274 8.59 0.91 -0.95
N GLY A 275 9.73 1.57 -0.82
CA GLY A 275 9.99 2.60 0.18
C GLY A 275 10.36 2.02 1.54
N ALA A 276 9.88 2.62 2.62
CA ALA A 276 10.21 2.24 4.00
C ALA A 276 9.95 0.76 4.35
N ASN A 277 9.18 0.04 3.53
CA ASN A 277 8.89 -1.37 3.73
C ASN A 277 10.10 -2.28 3.46
N ILE A 278 11.11 -1.84 2.68
CA ILE A 278 12.36 -2.60 2.51
C ILE A 278 13.11 -2.66 3.84
N GLY A 279 13.27 -1.53 4.53
CA GLY A 279 13.89 -1.50 5.87
C GLY A 279 13.13 -2.36 6.88
N LYS A 280 11.79 -2.34 6.83
CA LYS A 280 10.96 -3.22 7.65
C LYS A 280 11.19 -4.69 7.33
N PHE A 281 11.27 -5.06 6.05
CA PHE A 281 11.58 -6.42 5.63
C PHE A 281 12.92 -6.91 6.17
N LEU A 282 13.96 -6.09 6.13
CA LEU A 282 15.27 -6.44 6.71
C LEU A 282 15.15 -6.72 8.21
N ASN A 283 14.44 -5.88 8.95
CA ASN A 283 14.17 -6.07 10.37
C ASN A 283 13.34 -7.33 10.66
N ASP A 284 12.35 -7.64 9.82
CA ASP A 284 11.56 -8.86 9.94
C ASP A 284 12.45 -10.11 9.77
N VAL A 285 13.41 -10.09 8.83
CA VAL A 285 14.36 -11.18 8.65
C VAL A 285 15.31 -11.30 9.86
N TYR A 286 15.83 -10.18 10.40
CA TYR A 286 16.61 -10.20 11.64
C TYR A 286 15.80 -10.82 12.80
N SER A 287 14.54 -10.46 12.93
CA SER A 287 13.66 -11.02 13.98
C SER A 287 13.44 -12.53 13.82
N LEU A 288 13.41 -13.05 12.58
CA LEU A 288 13.33 -14.50 12.34
C LEU A 288 14.60 -15.23 12.81
N VAL A 289 15.76 -14.60 12.68
CA VAL A 289 17.03 -15.15 13.16
C VAL A 289 17.11 -15.08 14.69
N GLU A 290 16.79 -13.95 15.30
CA GLU A 290 16.80 -13.75 16.75
C GLU A 290 15.82 -14.68 17.48
N SER A 291 14.62 -14.84 16.94
CA SER A 291 13.58 -15.75 17.49
C SER A 291 13.89 -17.22 17.24
N LYS A 292 15.02 -17.53 16.59
CA LYS A 292 15.41 -18.89 16.19
C LYS A 292 14.38 -19.61 15.32
N ALA A 293 13.53 -18.86 14.61
CA ALA A 293 12.63 -19.41 13.61
C ALA A 293 13.42 -20.02 12.42
N THR A 294 14.62 -19.50 12.17
CA THR A 294 15.63 -20.10 11.32
C THR A 294 17.02 -19.87 11.93
N THR A 295 17.91 -20.83 11.69
CA THR A 295 19.34 -20.72 12.04
C THR A 295 20.23 -20.73 10.79
N ASP A 296 19.64 -20.75 9.62
CA ASP A 296 20.30 -20.98 8.35
C ASP A 296 20.87 -19.69 7.73
N ILE A 297 20.41 -18.52 8.18
CA ILE A 297 20.93 -17.22 7.75
C ILE A 297 22.09 -16.82 8.65
N VAL A 298 23.20 -16.44 8.02
CA VAL A 298 24.42 -15.94 8.70
C VAL A 298 24.40 -14.42 8.75
N ASP A 299 24.06 -13.80 7.61
CA ASP A 299 24.05 -12.35 7.45
C ASP A 299 23.04 -11.93 6.38
N ILE A 300 22.56 -10.69 6.46
CA ILE A 300 21.71 -10.05 5.46
C ILE A 300 22.28 -8.69 5.10
N THR A 301 22.51 -8.47 3.80
CA THR A 301 23.09 -7.24 3.29
C THR A 301 22.22 -6.67 2.17
N ASN A 302 21.90 -5.39 2.25
CA ASN A 302 21.26 -4.67 1.16
C ASN A 302 22.37 -4.09 0.24
N GLN A 303 22.41 -4.57 -0.99
CA GLN A 303 23.33 -4.13 -2.05
C GLN A 303 22.57 -3.47 -3.21
N SER A 304 21.33 -3.08 -2.99
CA SER A 304 20.51 -2.42 -4.01
C SER A 304 21.19 -1.13 -4.48
N SER A 305 21.01 -0.80 -5.76
CA SER A 305 21.60 0.38 -6.39
C SER A 305 20.70 0.91 -7.50
N LYS A 306 21.19 1.86 -8.30
CA LYS A 306 20.51 2.33 -9.51
C LYS A 306 20.30 1.23 -10.55
N GLU A 307 21.05 0.14 -10.48
CA GLU A 307 20.94 -1.00 -11.40
C GLU A 307 19.78 -1.94 -11.03
N GLY A 308 19.23 -1.81 -9.82
CA GLY A 308 18.09 -2.61 -9.35
C GLY A 308 18.18 -3.05 -7.90
N ILE A 309 17.21 -3.84 -7.49
CA ILE A 309 17.14 -4.46 -6.17
C ILE A 309 18.13 -5.62 -6.10
N ARG A 310 18.94 -5.64 -5.03
CA ARG A 310 19.83 -6.73 -4.68
C ARG A 310 19.95 -6.84 -3.17
N ILE A 311 19.13 -7.70 -2.56
CA ILE A 311 19.23 -8.01 -1.13
C ILE A 311 19.80 -9.42 -1.00
N VAL A 312 20.93 -9.54 -0.32
CA VAL A 312 21.72 -10.79 -0.23
C VAL A 312 21.61 -11.36 1.17
N LEU A 313 21.17 -12.61 1.28
CA LEU A 313 21.16 -13.40 2.50
C LEU A 313 22.28 -14.45 2.38
N GLU A 314 23.26 -14.40 3.25
CA GLU A 314 24.34 -15.40 3.33
C GLU A 314 23.88 -16.60 4.16
N LEU A 315 24.01 -17.79 3.61
CA LEU A 315 23.52 -19.01 4.23
C LEU A 315 24.65 -19.81 4.90
N LYS A 316 24.27 -20.58 5.92
CA LYS A 316 25.14 -21.62 6.49
C LYS A 316 25.33 -22.76 5.49
N LYS A 317 26.44 -23.47 5.62
CA LYS A 317 26.68 -24.68 4.83
C LYS A 317 25.62 -25.74 5.12
N GLY A 318 24.96 -26.23 4.06
CA GLY A 318 23.91 -27.24 4.17
C GLY A 318 22.54 -26.70 4.63
N ALA A 319 22.31 -25.39 4.50
CA ALA A 319 21.01 -24.78 4.76
C ALA A 319 19.92 -25.35 3.84
N ASP A 320 18.71 -25.53 4.37
CA ASP A 320 17.54 -25.92 3.58
C ASP A 320 16.95 -24.69 2.87
N VAL A 321 17.39 -24.50 1.63
CA VAL A 321 17.06 -23.33 0.82
C VAL A 321 15.55 -23.22 0.55
N GLU A 322 14.88 -24.33 0.26
CA GLU A 322 13.44 -24.29 -0.06
C GLU A 322 12.59 -24.04 1.18
N ALA A 323 12.93 -24.64 2.31
CA ALA A 323 12.27 -24.34 3.58
C ALA A 323 12.48 -22.86 3.98
N LEU A 324 13.65 -22.31 3.72
CA LEU A 324 13.94 -20.91 4.02
C LEU A 324 13.19 -19.95 3.10
N LYS A 325 13.09 -20.23 1.79
CA LYS A 325 12.26 -19.44 0.86
C LYS A 325 10.80 -19.42 1.33
N ASN A 326 10.24 -20.58 1.66
CA ASN A 326 8.86 -20.69 2.15
C ASN A 326 8.66 -19.91 3.47
N LEU A 327 9.65 -19.95 4.36
CA LEU A 327 9.62 -19.17 5.60
C LEU A 327 9.59 -17.66 5.32
N LEU A 328 10.45 -17.17 4.41
CA LEU A 328 10.50 -15.77 4.02
C LEU A 328 9.17 -15.31 3.40
N TYR A 329 8.62 -16.06 2.45
CA TYR A 329 7.32 -15.74 1.84
C TYR A 329 6.18 -15.71 2.86
N LYS A 330 6.14 -16.67 3.79
CA LYS A 330 5.04 -16.77 4.78
C LYS A 330 5.15 -15.78 5.94
N LYS A 331 6.37 -15.36 6.31
CA LYS A 331 6.63 -14.57 7.53
C LYS A 331 7.04 -13.14 7.27
N THR A 332 7.31 -12.77 6.04
CA THR A 332 7.70 -11.41 5.67
C THR A 332 6.82 -10.88 4.53
N LYS A 333 7.01 -9.63 4.18
CA LYS A 333 6.33 -8.99 3.03
C LYS A 333 6.91 -9.37 1.67
N LEU A 334 7.79 -10.35 1.59
CA LEU A 334 8.31 -10.83 0.30
C LEU A 334 7.23 -11.56 -0.54
N GLU A 335 6.16 -12.02 0.09
CA GLU A 335 4.86 -12.28 -0.52
C GLU A 335 3.83 -11.37 0.16
N ASP A 336 3.16 -10.56 -0.64
CA ASP A 336 2.17 -9.61 -0.12
C ASP A 336 0.95 -9.53 -1.06
N THR A 337 -0.12 -8.96 -0.57
CA THR A 337 -1.37 -8.84 -1.31
C THR A 337 -1.61 -7.41 -1.74
N PHE A 338 -1.77 -7.21 -3.05
CA PHE A 338 -2.25 -5.96 -3.63
C PHE A 338 -3.78 -6.02 -3.72
N GLY A 339 -4.45 -5.14 -2.98
CA GLY A 339 -5.90 -5.02 -3.05
C GLY A 339 -6.31 -4.21 -4.28
N VAL A 340 -7.02 -4.83 -5.20
CA VAL A 340 -7.52 -4.17 -6.41
C VAL A 340 -8.88 -3.55 -6.13
N ASN A 341 -9.03 -2.28 -6.47
CA ASN A 341 -10.31 -1.57 -6.58
C ASN A 341 -10.19 -0.55 -7.72
N MET A 342 -10.68 -0.91 -8.90
CA MET A 342 -10.57 -0.09 -10.11
C MET A 342 -11.66 0.99 -10.12
N LEU A 343 -11.60 1.87 -9.11
CA LEU A 343 -12.51 2.99 -8.93
C LEU A 343 -11.97 4.23 -9.65
N ALA A 344 -12.74 4.82 -10.53
CA ALA A 344 -12.40 6.03 -11.27
C ALA A 344 -13.63 6.95 -11.42
N VAL A 345 -13.40 8.21 -11.76
CA VAL A 345 -14.47 9.12 -12.11
C VAL A 345 -14.88 8.88 -13.56
N ALA A 346 -16.10 8.40 -13.77
CA ALA A 346 -16.72 8.21 -15.08
C ALA A 346 -18.01 9.01 -15.16
N ASN A 347 -18.19 9.83 -16.22
CA ASN A 347 -19.37 10.69 -16.39
C ASN A 347 -19.70 11.55 -15.15
N GLY A 348 -18.68 12.07 -14.48
CA GLY A 348 -18.82 12.91 -13.28
C GLY A 348 -19.20 12.16 -12.00
N ARG A 349 -19.13 10.82 -11.97
CA ARG A 349 -19.46 9.98 -10.82
C ARG A 349 -18.34 8.97 -10.54
N PRO A 350 -18.09 8.60 -9.28
CA PRO A 350 -17.18 7.53 -8.95
C PRO A 350 -17.83 6.18 -9.30
N GLU A 351 -17.17 5.39 -10.14
CA GLU A 351 -17.63 4.07 -10.57
C GLU A 351 -16.49 3.05 -10.46
N THR A 352 -16.80 1.85 -9.96
CA THR A 352 -15.87 0.73 -10.03
C THR A 352 -16.05 0.03 -11.38
N LEU A 353 -14.99 -0.02 -12.15
CA LEU A 353 -15.01 -0.46 -13.53
C LEU A 353 -14.17 -1.72 -13.74
N GLY A 354 -14.67 -2.67 -14.50
CA GLY A 354 -13.86 -3.78 -14.99
C GLY A 354 -12.91 -3.35 -16.11
N LEU A 355 -12.08 -4.28 -16.59
CA LEU A 355 -11.07 -4.00 -17.62
C LEU A 355 -11.69 -3.52 -18.93
N VAL A 356 -12.69 -4.23 -19.46
CA VAL A 356 -13.35 -3.88 -20.73
C VAL A 356 -14.10 -2.54 -20.64
N PRO A 357 -14.87 -2.22 -19.58
CA PRO A 357 -15.45 -0.89 -19.38
C PRO A 357 -14.44 0.25 -19.40
N ILE A 358 -13.26 0.10 -18.76
CA ILE A 358 -12.21 1.14 -18.81
C ILE A 358 -11.74 1.37 -20.25
N ILE A 359 -11.47 0.29 -21.01
CA ILE A 359 -11.07 0.39 -22.41
C ILE A 359 -12.18 1.04 -23.25
N ARG A 360 -13.44 0.70 -23.00
CA ARG A 360 -14.59 1.31 -23.66
C ARG A 360 -14.63 2.83 -23.47
N HIS A 361 -14.48 3.30 -22.22
CA HIS A 361 -14.44 4.73 -21.94
C HIS A 361 -13.28 5.42 -22.67
N HIS A 362 -12.11 4.81 -22.64
CA HIS A 362 -10.95 5.33 -23.35
C HIS A 362 -11.19 5.42 -24.87
N VAL A 363 -11.69 4.36 -25.50
CA VAL A 363 -11.95 4.34 -26.94
C VAL A 363 -13.01 5.36 -27.33
N ASN A 364 -14.08 5.49 -26.56
CA ASN A 364 -15.10 6.52 -26.81
C ASN A 364 -14.49 7.92 -26.74
N PHE A 365 -13.64 8.17 -25.75
CA PHE A 365 -12.91 9.44 -25.64
C PHE A 365 -11.94 9.66 -26.80
N GLN A 366 -11.30 8.63 -27.35
CA GLN A 366 -10.46 8.74 -28.54
C GLN A 366 -11.28 9.16 -29.78
N TYR A 367 -12.47 8.63 -29.97
CA TYR A 367 -13.37 9.05 -31.04
C TYR A 367 -13.82 10.51 -30.87
N GLU A 368 -14.10 10.95 -29.66
CA GLU A 368 -14.46 12.34 -29.37
C GLU A 368 -13.31 13.30 -29.69
N ILE A 369 -12.10 13.01 -29.20
CA ILE A 369 -10.90 13.79 -29.47
C ILE A 369 -10.65 13.86 -30.99
N ALA A 370 -10.68 12.71 -31.69
CA ALA A 370 -10.46 12.65 -33.12
C ALA A 370 -11.48 13.44 -33.89
N LYS A 371 -12.78 13.32 -33.54
CA LYS A 371 -13.85 14.11 -34.16
C LYS A 371 -13.58 15.61 -34.04
N ARG A 372 -13.37 16.11 -32.82
CA ARG A 372 -13.12 17.55 -32.57
C ARG A 372 -11.85 18.05 -33.26
N LYS A 373 -10.79 17.21 -33.28
CA LYS A 373 -9.56 17.51 -34.02
C LYS A 373 -9.82 17.71 -35.49
N TYR A 374 -10.49 16.75 -36.13
CA TYR A 374 -10.71 16.81 -37.60
C TYR A 374 -11.75 17.85 -37.97
N GLU A 375 -12.75 18.13 -37.14
CA GLU A 375 -13.66 19.28 -37.34
C GLU A 375 -12.88 20.60 -37.34
N THR A 376 -11.97 20.81 -36.39
CA THR A 376 -11.13 22.00 -36.33
C THR A 376 -10.18 22.11 -37.53
N LEU A 377 -9.55 20.98 -37.90
CA LEU A 377 -8.65 20.96 -39.09
C LEU A 377 -9.42 21.18 -40.39
N LEU A 378 -10.59 20.57 -40.53
CA LEU A 378 -11.44 20.74 -41.70
C LEU A 378 -11.86 22.21 -41.89
N ALA A 379 -12.38 22.82 -40.81
CA ALA A 379 -12.78 24.23 -40.81
C ALA A 379 -11.61 25.14 -41.24
N LYS A 380 -10.42 24.89 -40.72
CA LYS A 380 -9.20 25.66 -41.08
C LYS A 380 -8.77 25.47 -42.53
N GLU A 381 -8.83 24.24 -43.05
CA GLU A 381 -8.49 24.01 -44.47
C GLU A 381 -9.58 24.54 -45.42
N GLN A 382 -10.86 24.53 -44.99
CA GLN A 382 -11.95 25.17 -45.76
C GLN A 382 -11.79 26.68 -45.82
N GLU A 383 -11.44 27.35 -44.73
CA GLU A 383 -11.10 28.79 -44.76
C GLU A 383 -9.93 29.08 -45.67
N ARG A 384 -8.92 28.20 -45.65
CA ARG A 384 -7.75 28.32 -46.55
C ARG A 384 -8.14 28.12 -48.03
N GLU A 385 -8.97 27.13 -48.30
CA GLU A 385 -9.50 26.87 -49.65
C GLU A 385 -10.26 28.09 -50.19
N GLU A 386 -11.16 28.66 -49.36
CA GLU A 386 -11.92 29.87 -49.71
C GLU A 386 -10.98 31.00 -50.16
N ILE A 387 -9.93 31.29 -49.36
CA ILE A 387 -8.95 32.31 -49.67
C ILE A 387 -8.20 31.98 -50.96
N GLN A 388 -7.71 30.73 -51.10
CA GLN A 388 -6.96 30.30 -52.29
C GLN A 388 -7.81 30.40 -53.57
N GLN A 389 -9.08 30.00 -53.55
CA GLN A 389 -10.02 30.15 -54.67
C GLN A 389 -10.17 31.62 -55.06
N GLY A 390 -10.29 32.52 -54.07
CA GLY A 390 -10.39 33.95 -54.31
C GLY A 390 -9.14 34.51 -54.98
N LEU A 391 -7.94 34.10 -54.50
CA LEU A 391 -6.66 34.54 -55.10
C LEU A 391 -6.48 33.99 -56.49
N ILE A 392 -6.82 32.75 -56.80
CA ILE A 392 -6.76 32.16 -58.13
C ILE A 392 -7.71 32.91 -59.10
N LYS A 393 -8.96 33.15 -58.64
CA LYS A 393 -9.91 33.97 -59.46
C LYS A 393 -9.39 35.39 -59.68
N ALA A 394 -8.79 36.00 -58.62
CA ALA A 394 -8.22 37.34 -58.73
C ALA A 394 -7.06 37.40 -59.71
N CYS A 395 -6.18 36.39 -59.81
CA CYS A 395 -5.11 36.29 -60.75
C CYS A 395 -5.63 36.29 -62.23
N ASN A 396 -6.78 35.66 -62.48
CA ASN A 396 -7.39 35.63 -63.85
C ASN A 396 -7.98 36.97 -64.26
N VAL A 397 -8.32 37.84 -63.31
CA VAL A 397 -8.89 39.19 -63.59
C VAL A 397 -8.04 40.30 -63.01
N ILE A 398 -6.72 40.07 -62.95
CA ILE A 398 -5.79 40.94 -62.23
C ILE A 398 -5.76 42.37 -62.78
N ASP A 399 -5.83 42.55 -64.05
CA ASP A 399 -5.83 43.87 -64.69
C ASP A 399 -7.06 44.68 -64.24
N LEU A 400 -8.21 44.04 -64.10
CA LEU A 400 -9.42 44.65 -63.58
C LEU A 400 -9.26 45.02 -62.08
N ILE A 401 -8.68 44.15 -61.28
CA ILE A 401 -8.44 44.44 -59.84
C ILE A 401 -7.48 45.61 -59.69
N ILE A 402 -6.40 45.69 -60.52
CA ILE A 402 -5.47 46.82 -60.52
C ILE A 402 -6.21 48.11 -60.91
N GLU A 403 -7.12 48.04 -61.88
CA GLU A 403 -7.95 49.17 -62.27
C GLU A 403 -8.87 49.64 -61.13
N ILE A 404 -9.56 48.73 -60.44
CA ILE A 404 -10.38 49.02 -59.28
C ILE A 404 -9.55 49.67 -58.16
N LEU A 405 -8.40 49.11 -57.84
CA LEU A 405 -7.52 49.66 -56.81
C LEU A 405 -7.01 51.05 -57.08
N ARG A 406 -6.67 51.34 -58.31
CA ARG A 406 -6.21 52.66 -58.80
C ARG A 406 -7.34 53.68 -58.94
N GLY A 407 -8.54 53.21 -59.22
CA GLY A 407 -9.71 54.04 -59.43
C GLY A 407 -10.46 54.36 -58.16
N SER A 408 -10.27 53.55 -57.09
CA SER A 408 -10.91 53.72 -55.78
C SER A 408 -10.26 54.85 -54.98
N ARG A 409 -11.04 55.54 -54.19
CA ARG A 409 -10.57 56.61 -53.30
C ARG A 409 -9.98 56.12 -52.01
N ASP A 410 -10.48 54.99 -51.54
CA ASP A 410 -10.00 54.37 -50.30
C ASP A 410 -10.23 52.82 -50.35
N GLN A 411 -9.65 52.13 -49.34
CA GLN A 411 -9.72 50.68 -49.24
C GLN A 411 -11.14 50.15 -49.08
N LYS A 412 -12.03 50.92 -48.43
CA LYS A 412 -13.45 50.53 -48.24
C LYS A 412 -14.20 50.46 -49.54
N MET A 413 -13.99 51.45 -50.43
CA MET A 413 -14.59 51.51 -51.76
C MET A 413 -14.07 50.33 -52.63
N ALA A 414 -12.78 50.06 -52.63
CA ALA A 414 -12.20 48.92 -53.35
C ALA A 414 -12.77 47.59 -52.81
N LYS A 415 -12.89 47.44 -51.49
CA LYS A 415 -13.46 46.23 -50.83
C LYS A 415 -14.96 46.06 -51.18
N ALA A 416 -15.77 47.15 -51.15
CA ALA A 416 -17.16 47.11 -51.55
C ALA A 416 -17.35 46.71 -53.00
N CYS A 417 -16.51 47.20 -53.93
CA CYS A 417 -16.53 46.78 -55.33
C CYS A 417 -16.18 45.29 -55.48
N LEU A 418 -15.17 44.78 -54.81
CA LEU A 418 -14.78 43.36 -54.87
C LEU A 418 -15.88 42.44 -54.30
N ILE A 419 -16.59 42.83 -53.28
CA ILE A 419 -17.61 42.02 -52.60
C ILE A 419 -18.97 42.13 -53.28
N ASN A 420 -19.46 43.36 -53.52
CA ASN A 420 -20.81 43.62 -53.92
C ASN A 420 -20.91 44.10 -55.39
N GLY A 421 -19.82 44.30 -56.09
CA GLY A 421 -19.79 44.88 -57.41
C GLY A 421 -20.18 46.39 -57.45
N GLU A 422 -19.98 47.09 -56.32
CA GLU A 422 -20.28 48.52 -56.19
C GLU A 422 -19.27 49.34 -57.01
N THR A 423 -19.70 49.93 -58.15
CA THR A 423 -18.82 50.66 -59.04
C THR A 423 -18.89 52.17 -58.92
N GLU A 424 -19.88 52.66 -58.06
CA GLU A 424 -20.15 54.09 -57.93
C GLU A 424 -18.93 54.82 -57.32
N GLY A 425 -18.48 55.86 -57.96
CA GLY A 425 -17.32 56.67 -57.53
C GLY A 425 -15.94 56.09 -57.88
N ILE A 426 -15.85 54.93 -58.49
CA ILE A 426 -14.60 54.33 -58.94
C ILE A 426 -14.34 54.80 -60.41
N LYS A 427 -13.09 55.19 -60.73
CA LYS A 427 -12.69 55.62 -62.06
C LYS A 427 -12.22 54.44 -62.86
N PHE A 428 -13.06 53.95 -63.81
CA PHE A 428 -12.70 52.88 -64.73
C PHE A 428 -12.16 53.43 -66.06
N LYS A 429 -11.30 52.67 -66.77
CA LYS A 429 -10.77 53.00 -68.09
C LYS A 429 -11.80 52.80 -69.19
N SER A 430 -12.73 51.85 -69.02
CA SER A 430 -13.77 51.53 -70.01
C SER A 430 -15.10 51.13 -69.31
N LYS A 431 -16.20 51.32 -70.06
CA LYS A 431 -17.54 50.81 -69.59
C LYS A 431 -17.55 49.29 -69.53
N ALA A 432 -16.73 48.58 -70.28
CA ALA A 432 -16.59 47.14 -70.24
C ALA A 432 -15.95 46.71 -68.92
N SER A 433 -14.90 47.40 -68.41
CA SER A 433 -14.29 47.17 -67.11
C SER A 433 -15.24 47.42 -65.97
N GLU A 434 -16.05 48.50 -66.11
CA GLU A 434 -17.08 48.81 -65.10
C GLU A 434 -18.16 47.69 -65.00
N ALA A 435 -18.63 47.23 -66.19
CA ALA A 435 -19.60 46.13 -66.27
C ALA A 435 -19.08 44.80 -65.73
N MET A 436 -17.77 44.51 -65.95
CA MET A 436 -17.09 43.34 -65.41
C MET A 436 -16.90 43.51 -63.89
N ALA A 437 -16.54 44.67 -63.38
CA ALA A 437 -16.39 44.97 -61.98
C ALA A 437 -17.71 44.80 -61.21
N ALA A 438 -18.83 45.23 -61.83
CA ALA A 438 -20.20 45.04 -61.22
C ALA A 438 -20.63 43.58 -61.09
N GLN A 439 -19.91 42.62 -61.73
CA GLN A 439 -20.20 41.19 -61.63
C GLN A 439 -19.24 40.48 -60.62
N LEU A 440 -18.36 41.22 -59.97
CA LEU A 440 -17.49 40.64 -58.97
C LEU A 440 -18.28 40.31 -57.69
N CYS A 441 -18.05 39.15 -57.16
CA CYS A 441 -18.69 38.63 -55.95
C CYS A 441 -17.68 37.80 -55.19
N PHE A 442 -16.71 38.48 -54.60
CA PHE A 442 -15.76 37.84 -53.67
C PHE A 442 -16.33 37.86 -52.26
N THR A 443 -16.00 36.88 -51.44
CA THR A 443 -16.30 36.92 -50.00
C THR A 443 -15.46 37.99 -49.31
N GLU A 444 -15.87 38.40 -48.13
CA GLU A 444 -15.15 39.37 -47.35
C GLU A 444 -13.69 38.96 -47.09
N ARG A 445 -13.47 37.65 -46.76
CA ARG A 445 -12.15 37.07 -46.57
C ARG A 445 -11.31 37.06 -47.86
N GLN A 446 -11.93 36.70 -48.96
CA GLN A 446 -11.26 36.74 -50.26
C GLN A 446 -10.85 38.16 -50.64
N ALA A 447 -11.75 39.14 -50.48
CA ALA A 447 -11.46 40.54 -50.79
C ALA A 447 -10.32 41.09 -49.88
N ALA A 448 -10.31 40.74 -48.59
CA ALA A 448 -9.23 41.12 -47.69
C ALA A 448 -7.88 40.54 -48.15
N ALA A 449 -7.83 39.24 -48.48
CA ALA A 449 -6.62 38.57 -48.96
C ALA A 449 -6.12 39.12 -50.29
N ILE A 450 -7.04 39.52 -51.22
CA ILE A 450 -6.68 40.15 -52.50
C ILE A 450 -6.05 41.52 -52.25
N LEU A 451 -6.60 42.32 -51.32
CA LEU A 451 -6.08 43.65 -50.99
C LEU A 451 -4.71 43.59 -50.28
N GLU A 452 -4.40 42.52 -49.58
CA GLU A 452 -3.11 42.29 -48.95
C GLU A 452 -2.09 41.54 -49.84
N MET A 453 -2.49 41.17 -51.06
CA MET A 453 -1.67 40.38 -51.96
C MET A 453 -0.45 41.16 -52.42
N ARG A 454 0.72 40.57 -52.26
CA ARG A 454 2.00 41.16 -52.68
C ARG A 454 2.18 40.96 -54.21
N LEU A 455 2.70 41.98 -54.90
CA LEU A 455 2.85 41.98 -56.35
C LEU A 455 3.67 40.83 -56.95
N TYR A 456 4.66 40.30 -56.19
CA TYR A 456 5.44 39.15 -56.67
C TYR A 456 4.61 37.87 -56.80
N LYS A 457 3.50 37.74 -56.09
CA LYS A 457 2.58 36.61 -56.19
C LYS A 457 1.89 36.49 -57.56
N LEU A 458 2.05 37.51 -58.45
CA LEU A 458 1.54 37.52 -59.78
C LEU A 458 2.50 36.91 -60.82
N ILE A 459 3.67 36.46 -60.39
CA ILE A 459 4.64 35.78 -61.31
C ILE A 459 4.10 34.37 -61.58
N GLY A 460 4.19 33.94 -62.85
CA GLY A 460 3.61 32.66 -63.29
C GLY A 460 3.97 31.44 -62.42
N LEU A 461 5.24 31.33 -62.03
CA LEU A 461 5.68 30.26 -61.10
C LEU A 461 4.98 30.31 -59.72
N GLU A 462 4.65 31.49 -59.20
CA GLU A 462 3.93 31.65 -57.95
C GLU A 462 2.44 31.28 -58.06
N ILE A 463 1.85 31.52 -59.26
CA ILE A 463 0.47 31.10 -59.55
C ILE A 463 0.38 29.58 -59.64
N GLU A 464 1.35 28.94 -60.35
CA GLU A 464 1.41 27.48 -60.39
C GLU A 464 1.58 26.86 -58.98
N ALA A 465 2.43 27.47 -58.14
CA ALA A 465 2.59 27.06 -56.73
C ALA A 465 1.28 27.19 -55.92
N LEU A 466 0.53 28.30 -56.14
CA LEU A 466 -0.76 28.52 -55.51
C LEU A 466 -1.81 27.48 -55.94
N ILE A 467 -1.84 27.13 -57.21
CA ILE A 467 -2.75 26.08 -57.75
C ILE A 467 -2.41 24.73 -57.12
N LYS A 468 -1.14 24.37 -57.05
CA LYS A 468 -0.70 23.14 -56.43
C LYS A 468 -1.05 23.10 -54.93
N GLU A 469 -0.82 24.20 -54.21
CA GLU A 469 -1.18 24.32 -52.80
C GLU A 469 -2.71 24.19 -52.60
N HIS A 470 -3.52 24.72 -53.49
CA HIS A 470 -4.97 24.57 -53.50
C HIS A 470 -5.40 23.10 -53.71
N GLU A 471 -4.75 22.37 -54.62
CA GLU A 471 -5.01 20.94 -54.81
C GLU A 471 -4.67 20.13 -53.59
N GLU A 472 -3.54 20.42 -52.91
CA GLU A 472 -3.15 19.80 -51.66
C GLU A 472 -4.18 20.11 -50.55
N THR A 473 -4.69 21.34 -50.45
CA THR A 473 -5.73 21.77 -49.52
C THR A 473 -7.03 20.99 -49.77
N ARG A 474 -7.46 20.86 -51.03
CA ARG A 474 -8.64 20.08 -51.39
C ARG A 474 -8.50 18.59 -51.05
N ALA A 475 -7.32 18.02 -51.28
CA ALA A 475 -7.06 16.63 -50.91
C ALA A 475 -7.20 16.42 -49.38
N LYS A 476 -6.68 17.35 -48.58
CA LYS A 476 -6.86 17.32 -47.11
C LYS A 476 -8.30 17.47 -46.69
N ILE A 477 -9.06 18.38 -47.31
CA ILE A 477 -10.50 18.56 -47.05
C ILE A 477 -11.24 17.24 -47.30
N ALA A 478 -10.96 16.58 -48.43
CA ALA A 478 -11.56 15.31 -48.77
C ALA A 478 -11.19 14.21 -47.78
N GLU A 479 -9.90 14.15 -47.36
CA GLU A 479 -9.45 13.22 -46.33
C GLU A 479 -10.13 13.45 -44.96
N TYR A 480 -10.20 14.70 -44.51
CA TYR A 480 -10.80 15.04 -43.22
C TYR A 480 -12.32 14.83 -43.20
N SER A 481 -12.99 15.11 -44.33
CA SER A 481 -14.41 14.81 -44.51
C SER A 481 -14.68 13.30 -44.47
N ASP A 482 -13.87 12.48 -45.15
CA ASP A 482 -14.01 11.01 -45.09
C ASP A 482 -13.82 10.48 -43.65
N ILE A 483 -12.83 11.03 -42.94
CA ILE A 483 -12.60 10.65 -41.52
C ILE A 483 -13.79 10.99 -40.63
N LEU A 484 -14.45 12.13 -40.85
CA LEU A 484 -15.60 12.58 -40.06
C LEU A 484 -16.89 11.84 -40.43
N GLU A 485 -17.11 11.55 -41.70
CA GLU A 485 -18.30 10.87 -42.19
C GLU A 485 -18.29 9.37 -41.92
N HIS A 486 -17.09 8.75 -41.93
CA HIS A 486 -16.96 7.30 -41.79
C HIS A 486 -16.20 6.89 -40.54
N ARG A 487 -16.93 6.30 -39.54
CA ARG A 487 -16.34 5.77 -38.29
C ARG A 487 -15.18 4.79 -38.56
N SER A 488 -15.23 4.02 -39.66
CA SER A 488 -14.15 3.10 -40.06
C SER A 488 -12.86 3.81 -40.45
N SER A 489 -12.94 4.95 -41.13
CA SER A 489 -11.81 5.80 -41.52
C SER A 489 -11.18 6.43 -40.25
N MET A 490 -12.01 6.98 -39.38
CA MET A 490 -11.56 7.50 -38.08
C MET A 490 -10.87 6.42 -37.24
N ALA A 491 -11.43 5.21 -37.14
CA ALA A 491 -10.81 4.08 -36.47
C ALA A 491 -9.43 3.72 -37.02
N LYS A 492 -9.27 3.74 -38.37
CA LYS A 492 -7.97 3.46 -39.02
C LYS A 492 -6.90 4.47 -38.59
N VAL A 493 -7.26 5.75 -38.49
CA VAL A 493 -6.32 6.82 -38.07
C VAL A 493 -5.93 6.64 -36.59
N ILE A 494 -6.89 6.44 -35.71
CA ILE A 494 -6.62 6.20 -34.27
C ILE A 494 -5.73 4.97 -34.10
N MET A 495 -6.06 3.86 -34.75
CA MET A 495 -5.24 2.64 -34.69
C MET A 495 -3.84 2.82 -35.27
N LYS A 496 -3.66 3.67 -36.29
CA LYS A 496 -2.35 4.00 -36.85
C LYS A 496 -1.48 4.75 -35.84
N GLU A 497 -2.05 5.74 -35.16
CA GLU A 497 -1.36 6.49 -34.08
C GLU A 497 -1.00 5.54 -32.95
N LEU A 498 -1.92 4.71 -32.47
CA LEU A 498 -1.67 3.71 -31.40
C LEU A 498 -0.55 2.73 -31.76
N LYS A 499 -0.52 2.22 -33.00
CA LYS A 499 0.55 1.34 -33.47
C LYS A 499 1.91 2.03 -33.52
N ALA A 500 1.95 3.32 -33.80
CA ALA A 500 3.19 4.12 -33.79
C ALA A 500 3.70 4.25 -32.34
N PHE A 501 2.82 4.58 -31.37
CA PHE A 501 3.18 4.62 -29.95
C PHE A 501 3.63 3.25 -29.43
N ARG A 502 2.91 2.17 -29.81
CA ARG A 502 3.31 0.80 -29.46
C ARG A 502 4.73 0.49 -29.94
N LYS A 503 5.03 0.81 -31.19
CA LYS A 503 6.37 0.54 -31.76
C LYS A 503 7.48 1.28 -31.04
N GLU A 504 7.22 2.48 -30.54
CA GLU A 504 8.23 3.34 -29.92
C GLU A 504 8.38 3.07 -28.42
N TYR A 505 7.27 2.80 -27.71
CA TYR A 505 7.25 2.77 -26.23
C TYR A 505 6.97 1.40 -25.62
N ALA A 506 6.67 0.36 -26.43
CA ALA A 506 6.45 -0.98 -25.86
C ALA A 506 7.74 -1.51 -25.22
N ARG A 507 7.56 -2.17 -24.07
CA ARG A 507 8.63 -2.82 -23.31
C ARG A 507 8.21 -4.26 -23.03
N ASP A 508 9.20 -5.10 -22.80
CA ASP A 508 8.95 -6.46 -22.33
C ASP A 508 8.31 -6.44 -20.95
N ARG A 509 7.47 -7.44 -20.70
CA ARG A 509 6.82 -7.64 -19.41
C ARG A 509 7.86 -7.91 -18.33
N ARG A 510 7.72 -7.26 -17.17
CA ARG A 510 8.57 -7.44 -16.00
C ARG A 510 7.97 -8.46 -15.02
N THR A 511 6.67 -8.40 -14.80
CA THR A 511 5.97 -9.26 -13.84
C THR A 511 5.59 -10.59 -14.48
N GLU A 512 6.02 -11.69 -13.89
CA GLU A 512 5.63 -13.04 -14.27
C GLU A 512 4.22 -13.36 -13.74
N LEU A 513 3.46 -14.15 -14.47
CA LEU A 513 2.11 -14.56 -14.08
C LEU A 513 2.12 -16.09 -13.92
N ASP A 514 1.70 -16.57 -12.76
CA ASP A 514 1.67 -18.01 -12.45
C ASP A 514 0.61 -18.31 -11.39
N ASN A 515 0.32 -19.59 -11.19
CA ASN A 515 -0.49 -20.10 -10.10
C ASN A 515 0.43 -20.87 -9.14
N LEU A 516 0.98 -20.15 -8.17
CA LEU A 516 1.89 -20.75 -7.21
C LEU A 516 1.15 -21.29 -5.99
N GLU A 517 1.57 -22.45 -5.51
CA GLU A 517 1.08 -22.97 -4.24
C GLU A 517 1.43 -22.01 -3.08
N GLU A 518 0.55 -21.98 -2.08
CA GLU A 518 0.86 -21.19 -0.86
C GLU A 518 2.12 -21.74 -0.19
N ALA A 519 2.99 -20.81 0.23
CA ALA A 519 4.19 -21.17 0.96
C ALA A 519 3.82 -21.90 2.27
N VAL A 520 4.21 -23.15 2.37
CA VAL A 520 3.98 -24.00 3.56
C VAL A 520 5.26 -24.01 4.38
N VAL A 521 5.19 -23.49 5.59
CA VAL A 521 6.28 -23.65 6.56
C VAL A 521 6.14 -25.03 7.16
N VAL A 522 6.94 -25.98 6.70
CA VAL A 522 7.10 -27.27 7.37
C VAL A 522 7.80 -26.98 8.69
N LYS A 523 7.06 -27.01 9.79
CA LYS A 523 7.69 -27.02 11.10
C LYS A 523 8.56 -28.27 11.15
N LYS A 524 9.88 -28.10 11.16
CA LYS A 524 10.78 -29.19 11.55
C LYS A 524 10.25 -29.69 12.88
N GLU A 525 9.77 -30.92 12.96
CA GLU A 525 9.43 -31.52 14.23
C GLU A 525 10.69 -31.47 15.08
N LEU A 526 10.61 -30.73 16.17
CA LEU A 526 11.72 -30.66 17.12
C LEU A 526 11.93 -32.07 17.66
N GLU A 527 13.12 -32.63 17.48
CA GLU A 527 13.49 -33.90 18.12
C GLU A 527 13.22 -33.78 19.62
N VAL A 528 12.28 -34.58 20.09
CA VAL A 528 11.94 -34.62 21.50
C VAL A 528 13.07 -35.32 22.25
N SER A 529 13.74 -34.59 23.12
CA SER A 529 14.83 -35.12 23.94
C SER A 529 14.58 -34.85 25.42
N ASP A 530 15.06 -35.78 26.24
CA ASP A 530 15.04 -35.60 27.71
C ASP A 530 16.26 -34.76 28.12
N VAL A 531 16.02 -33.68 28.85
CA VAL A 531 17.05 -32.81 29.42
C VAL A 531 16.88 -32.66 30.91
N VAL A 532 17.94 -32.29 31.59
CA VAL A 532 17.89 -31.97 33.01
C VAL A 532 18.04 -30.47 33.21
N LEU A 533 17.03 -29.87 33.83
CA LEU A 533 17.05 -28.49 34.25
C LEU A 533 17.77 -28.39 35.60
N LEU A 534 18.73 -27.49 35.69
CA LEU A 534 19.48 -27.16 36.89
C LEU A 534 19.27 -25.70 37.23
N MET A 535 18.85 -25.41 38.48
CA MET A 535 18.75 -24.04 38.98
C MET A 535 19.53 -23.93 40.30
N ASP A 536 20.49 -23.01 40.33
CA ASP A 536 21.32 -22.79 41.52
C ASP A 536 20.59 -21.97 42.61
N ARG A 537 21.25 -21.72 43.72
CA ARG A 537 20.71 -20.97 44.87
C ARG A 537 20.46 -19.48 44.55
N PHE A 538 21.07 -18.96 43.51
CA PHE A 538 20.98 -17.57 43.07
C PHE A 538 19.95 -17.36 41.92
N GLY A 539 19.25 -18.44 41.54
CA GLY A 539 18.24 -18.38 40.48
C GLY A 539 18.79 -18.42 39.03
N TYR A 540 20.07 -18.82 38.84
CA TYR A 540 20.60 -19.11 37.52
C TYR A 540 20.10 -20.46 37.04
N VAL A 541 19.51 -20.48 35.85
CA VAL A 541 18.91 -21.68 35.26
C VAL A 541 19.64 -22.07 33.98
N LYS A 542 19.79 -23.35 33.74
CA LYS A 542 20.33 -23.96 32.53
C LYS A 542 19.75 -25.35 32.33
N THR A 543 19.86 -25.87 31.13
CA THR A 543 19.55 -27.26 30.77
C THR A 543 20.79 -27.99 30.29
N VAL A 544 20.93 -29.24 30.61
CA VAL A 544 22.03 -30.13 30.23
C VAL A 544 21.48 -31.48 29.74
N ASP A 545 22.27 -32.23 28.97
CA ASP A 545 21.91 -33.61 28.64
C ASP A 545 21.80 -34.48 29.87
N THR A 546 20.89 -35.43 29.85
CA THR A 546 20.75 -36.45 30.94
C THR A 546 22.08 -37.16 31.20
N SER A 547 22.80 -37.53 30.16
CA SER A 547 24.12 -38.19 30.29
C SER A 547 25.20 -37.28 30.92
N THR A 548 25.11 -35.96 30.69
CA THR A 548 25.97 -34.96 31.31
C THR A 548 25.64 -34.78 32.78
N TYR A 549 24.36 -34.75 33.13
CA TYR A 549 23.92 -34.74 34.53
C TYR A 549 24.38 -36.00 35.27
N ASP A 550 24.13 -37.19 34.75
CA ASP A 550 24.46 -38.47 35.40
C ASP A 550 25.96 -38.61 35.71
N ARG A 551 26.81 -38.06 34.82
CA ARG A 551 28.28 -38.03 35.04
C ARG A 551 28.73 -37.06 36.14
N ASN A 552 27.92 -36.06 36.47
CA ASN A 552 28.24 -34.99 37.43
C ASN A 552 27.20 -34.91 38.54
N LYS A 553 26.48 -35.99 38.81
CA LYS A 553 25.29 -36.01 39.71
C LYS A 553 25.58 -35.45 41.08
N ASP A 554 26.64 -35.94 41.78
CA ASP A 554 26.96 -35.50 43.13
C ASP A 554 27.26 -34.00 43.22
N THR A 555 27.92 -33.46 42.20
CA THR A 555 28.22 -32.02 42.14
C THR A 555 26.95 -31.23 41.81
N ALA A 556 26.11 -31.72 40.87
CA ALA A 556 24.86 -31.08 40.51
C ALA A 556 23.91 -31.00 41.70
N ASP A 557 23.78 -32.11 42.47
CA ASP A 557 22.90 -32.20 43.63
C ASP A 557 23.39 -31.28 44.78
N ALA A 558 24.67 -31.05 44.91
CA ALA A 558 25.27 -30.16 45.91
C ALA A 558 25.14 -28.66 45.56
N GLU A 559 25.26 -28.31 44.29
CA GLU A 559 25.31 -26.91 43.81
C GLU A 559 23.95 -26.32 43.45
N ASN A 560 22.95 -27.14 43.08
CA ASN A 560 21.66 -26.66 42.61
C ASN A 560 20.55 -26.84 43.64
N LYS A 561 19.70 -25.82 43.74
CA LYS A 561 18.50 -25.81 44.60
C LYS A 561 17.37 -26.63 43.98
N LEU A 562 17.30 -26.66 42.65
CA LEU A 562 16.25 -27.36 41.91
C LEU A 562 16.86 -28.15 40.77
N ILE A 563 16.46 -29.39 40.64
CA ILE A 563 16.84 -30.32 39.58
C ILE A 563 15.59 -31.00 39.07
N LEU A 564 15.25 -30.76 37.79
CA LEU A 564 14.06 -31.35 37.15
C LEU A 564 14.46 -32.07 35.87
N LYS A 565 14.00 -33.32 35.72
CA LYS A 565 14.06 -34.04 34.46
C LYS A 565 12.86 -33.65 33.61
N VAL A 566 13.08 -33.05 32.43
CA VAL A 566 12.01 -32.49 31.62
C VAL A 566 12.26 -32.81 30.14
N LYS A 567 11.21 -32.76 29.34
CA LYS A 567 11.38 -32.77 27.86
C LYS A 567 11.73 -31.39 27.37
N ASN A 568 12.62 -31.31 26.39
CA ASN A 568 13.01 -30.03 25.77
C ASN A 568 11.84 -29.23 25.22
N ILE A 569 10.74 -29.88 24.80
CA ILE A 569 9.51 -29.25 24.28
C ILE A 569 8.51 -28.81 25.34
N ASP A 570 8.75 -29.13 26.62
CA ASP A 570 7.88 -28.79 27.72
C ASP A 570 7.96 -27.32 28.14
N LYS A 571 7.10 -26.94 29.04
CA LYS A 571 7.08 -25.63 29.70
C LYS A 571 7.24 -25.82 31.19
N LEU A 572 7.83 -24.84 31.85
CA LEU A 572 7.89 -24.78 33.33
C LEU A 572 6.79 -23.85 33.81
N CYS A 573 6.10 -24.29 34.85
CA CYS A 573 5.19 -23.48 35.68
C CYS A 573 5.97 -22.98 36.91
N ILE A 574 6.10 -21.67 37.05
CA ILE A 574 6.71 -20.99 38.19
C ILE A 574 5.59 -20.33 39.00
N PHE A 575 5.28 -20.84 40.16
CA PHE A 575 4.26 -20.28 41.07
C PHE A 575 4.94 -19.35 42.09
N THR A 576 4.35 -18.16 42.30
CA THR A 576 4.93 -17.11 43.13
C THR A 576 4.06 -16.77 44.33
N ASN A 577 4.66 -16.19 45.39
CA ASN A 577 3.98 -15.75 46.59
C ASN A 577 2.84 -14.76 46.34
N ASN A 578 2.90 -13.99 45.24
CA ASN A 578 1.84 -13.08 44.82
C ASN A 578 0.64 -13.79 44.15
N GLY A 579 0.62 -15.13 44.16
CA GLY A 579 -0.46 -15.93 43.59
C GLY A 579 -0.49 -15.96 42.06
N ASN A 580 0.63 -15.64 41.40
CA ASN A 580 0.81 -15.72 39.94
C ASN A 580 1.44 -17.05 39.55
N MET A 581 1.28 -17.40 38.28
CA MET A 581 2.03 -18.45 37.59
C MET A 581 2.65 -17.89 36.31
N HIS A 582 3.95 -18.06 36.17
CA HIS A 582 4.68 -17.73 34.95
C HIS A 582 5.03 -19.00 34.19
N LEU A 583 4.85 -18.97 32.86
CA LEU A 583 5.18 -20.06 31.95
C LEU A 583 6.45 -19.74 31.18
N VAL A 584 7.42 -20.66 31.22
CA VAL A 584 8.70 -20.59 30.49
C VAL A 584 8.85 -21.85 29.64
N LYS A 585 9.20 -21.71 28.36
CA LYS A 585 9.50 -22.88 27.54
C LYS A 585 10.89 -23.41 27.89
N VAL A 586 11.03 -24.71 28.02
CA VAL A 586 12.34 -25.35 28.24
C VAL A 586 13.32 -25.03 27.11
N LEU A 587 12.83 -24.90 25.88
CA LEU A 587 13.62 -24.48 24.72
C LEU A 587 14.20 -23.06 24.81
N ASP A 588 13.58 -22.17 25.57
CA ASP A 588 14.05 -20.80 25.75
C ASP A 588 15.16 -20.71 26.81
N LEU A 589 15.40 -21.80 27.55
CA LEU A 589 16.45 -21.88 28.56
C LEU A 589 17.81 -22.19 27.92
N PRO A 590 18.91 -21.63 28.45
CA PRO A 590 20.25 -21.91 27.92
C PRO A 590 20.57 -23.39 28.03
N TYR A 591 20.87 -24.01 26.90
CA TYR A 591 21.38 -25.36 26.80
C TYR A 591 22.89 -25.33 26.63
N GLY A 592 23.63 -25.97 27.52
CA GLY A 592 25.06 -25.82 27.51
C GLY A 592 25.86 -26.93 28.26
N LYS A 593 27.14 -26.64 28.49
CA LYS A 593 28.03 -27.53 29.23
C LYS A 593 27.74 -27.45 30.73
N PHE A 594 28.05 -28.51 31.47
CA PHE A 594 27.81 -28.57 32.92
C PHE A 594 28.44 -27.38 33.68
N ARG A 595 29.61 -26.90 33.26
CA ARG A 595 30.35 -25.80 33.89
C ARG A 595 29.83 -24.39 33.52
N ASP A 596 28.95 -24.28 32.57
CA ASP A 596 28.38 -22.98 32.21
C ASP A 596 27.50 -22.44 33.34
N LYS A 597 27.55 -21.14 33.59
CA LYS A 597 26.84 -20.51 34.74
C LYS A 597 25.31 -20.49 34.56
N GLY A 598 24.83 -20.56 33.30
CA GLY A 598 23.40 -20.39 33.01
C GLY A 598 22.97 -18.92 32.93
N THR A 599 21.67 -18.67 32.94
CA THR A 599 21.06 -17.33 32.85
C THR A 599 20.09 -17.15 34.03
N PRO A 600 19.99 -15.96 34.64
CA PRO A 600 18.96 -15.66 35.65
C PRO A 600 17.57 -15.99 35.14
N ILE A 601 16.73 -16.58 35.95
CA ILE A 601 15.36 -16.98 35.59
C ILE A 601 14.50 -15.76 35.19
N ASP A 602 14.80 -14.58 35.75
CA ASP A 602 14.18 -13.30 35.41
C ASP A 602 14.37 -12.93 33.89
N ASN A 603 15.54 -13.22 33.36
CA ASN A 603 15.88 -12.85 31.98
C ASN A 603 15.21 -13.75 30.92
N VAL A 604 14.71 -14.90 31.32
CA VAL A 604 14.07 -15.89 30.44
C VAL A 604 12.59 -16.08 30.70
N SER A 605 12.06 -15.37 31.69
CA SER A 605 10.64 -15.46 32.13
C SER A 605 10.04 -14.07 32.38
N ASN A 606 8.77 -14.01 32.74
CA ASN A 606 8.12 -12.81 33.26
C ASN A 606 8.16 -12.74 34.80
N TYR A 607 8.90 -13.64 35.46
CA TYR A 607 9.14 -13.60 36.89
C TYR A 607 10.08 -12.43 37.20
N ASP A 608 9.81 -11.72 38.29
CA ASP A 608 10.59 -10.58 38.76
C ASP A 608 11.00 -10.80 40.23
N SER A 609 12.25 -11.21 40.42
CA SER A 609 12.81 -11.50 41.73
C SER A 609 12.89 -10.30 42.67
N SER A 610 12.67 -9.08 42.19
CA SER A 610 12.57 -7.89 43.04
C SER A 610 11.21 -7.72 43.72
N ASN A 611 10.17 -8.32 43.17
CA ASN A 611 8.78 -8.14 43.59
C ASN A 611 8.06 -9.46 44.00
N GLU A 612 8.63 -10.61 43.67
CA GLU A 612 8.02 -11.92 43.88
C GLU A 612 9.03 -12.96 44.38
N ASP A 613 8.55 -13.91 45.20
CA ASP A 613 9.32 -15.09 45.59
C ASP A 613 8.76 -16.34 44.93
N ILE A 614 9.64 -17.23 44.50
CA ILE A 614 9.24 -18.53 43.93
C ILE A 614 8.80 -19.48 45.04
N VAL A 615 7.56 -19.93 44.98
CA VAL A 615 6.98 -20.90 45.90
C VAL A 615 7.13 -22.33 45.37
N PHE A 616 6.89 -22.54 44.09
CA PHE A 616 6.94 -23.86 43.46
C PHE A 616 7.30 -23.77 41.97
N ILE A 617 8.09 -24.74 41.50
CA ILE A 617 8.38 -24.91 40.07
C ILE A 617 8.14 -26.36 39.68
N ALA A 618 7.38 -26.58 38.63
CA ALA A 618 7.18 -27.91 38.08
C ALA A 618 7.00 -27.88 36.55
N PRO A 619 7.29 -28.99 35.83
CA PRO A 619 6.99 -29.13 34.42
C PRO A 619 5.46 -29.09 34.18
N LEU A 620 5.03 -28.39 33.13
CA LEU A 620 3.60 -28.29 32.79
C LEU A 620 2.98 -29.67 32.49
N MET A 621 3.75 -30.55 31.83
CA MET A 621 3.31 -31.93 31.56
C MET A 621 2.99 -32.75 32.83
N ASP A 622 3.65 -32.43 33.92
CA ASP A 622 3.39 -33.07 35.22
C ASP A 622 2.27 -32.35 35.98
N VAL A 623 2.26 -31.03 35.97
CA VAL A 623 1.20 -30.19 36.51
C VAL A 623 -0.17 -30.59 35.96
N GLU A 624 -0.27 -30.73 34.62
CA GLU A 624 -1.53 -31.09 33.94
C GLU A 624 -2.17 -32.39 34.43
N LYS A 625 -1.34 -33.35 34.85
CA LYS A 625 -1.78 -34.70 35.28
C LYS A 625 -2.19 -34.81 36.75
N HIS A 626 -1.88 -33.80 37.52
CA HIS A 626 -2.06 -33.84 38.99
C HIS A 626 -3.01 -32.73 39.46
N LYS A 627 -3.63 -32.94 40.61
CA LYS A 627 -4.25 -31.84 41.37
C LYS A 627 -3.18 -31.12 42.15
N LEU A 628 -3.23 -29.79 42.16
CA LEU A 628 -2.33 -28.98 42.97
C LEU A 628 -3.03 -28.54 44.22
N ILE A 629 -2.29 -28.61 45.33
CA ILE A 629 -2.72 -28.10 46.63
C ILE A 629 -2.10 -26.73 46.87
N PHE A 630 -2.91 -25.77 47.26
CA PHE A 630 -2.50 -24.39 47.57
C PHE A 630 -2.72 -24.10 49.04
N GLY A 631 -1.78 -23.41 49.66
CA GLY A 631 -1.89 -22.92 51.02
C GLY A 631 -1.32 -21.52 51.16
N THR A 632 -2.04 -20.62 51.85
CA THR A 632 -1.63 -19.22 52.06
C THR A 632 -1.22 -18.96 53.51
N LYS A 633 -0.53 -17.85 53.76
CA LYS A 633 -0.16 -17.41 55.13
C LYS A 633 -1.36 -17.22 56.04
N SER A 634 -2.49 -16.78 55.48
CA SER A 634 -3.78 -16.66 56.23
C SER A 634 -4.52 -18.00 56.41
N ALA A 635 -3.84 -19.12 56.17
CA ALA A 635 -4.37 -20.49 56.27
C ALA A 635 -5.55 -20.79 55.32
N MET A 636 -5.66 -20.13 54.19
CA MET A 636 -6.59 -20.47 53.11
C MET A 636 -6.00 -21.58 52.27
N ILE A 637 -6.76 -22.68 52.11
CA ILE A 637 -6.33 -23.86 51.35
C ILE A 637 -7.34 -24.27 50.30
N LYS A 638 -6.88 -24.86 49.19
CA LYS A 638 -7.72 -25.41 48.14
C LYS A 638 -6.98 -26.44 47.29
N LEU A 639 -7.74 -27.26 46.61
CA LEU A 639 -7.23 -28.06 45.51
C LEU A 639 -7.62 -27.40 44.16
N VAL A 640 -6.75 -27.47 43.19
CA VAL A 640 -7.01 -27.00 41.82
C VAL A 640 -6.60 -28.10 40.86
N ASP A 641 -7.44 -28.37 39.85
CA ASP A 641 -7.09 -29.27 38.75
C ASP A 641 -5.93 -28.67 37.92
N GLY A 642 -4.87 -29.44 37.71
CA GLY A 642 -3.70 -29.02 36.96
C GLY A 642 -4.00 -28.65 35.52
N ALA A 643 -5.05 -29.21 34.91
CA ALA A 643 -5.49 -28.84 33.55
C ALA A 643 -5.88 -27.36 33.44
N GLU A 644 -6.25 -26.67 34.54
CA GLU A 644 -6.54 -25.23 34.53
C GLU A 644 -5.29 -24.35 34.24
N PHE A 645 -4.08 -24.91 34.38
CA PHE A 645 -2.82 -24.22 34.17
C PHE A 645 -2.30 -24.37 32.75
N VAL A 646 -2.96 -25.16 31.90
CA VAL A 646 -2.65 -25.26 30.45
C VAL A 646 -3.17 -24.01 29.73
N VAL A 647 -2.35 -22.98 29.72
CA VAL A 647 -2.69 -21.67 29.15
C VAL A 647 -1.66 -21.23 28.14
N THR A 648 -2.04 -20.28 27.27
CA THR A 648 -1.14 -19.72 26.24
C THR A 648 -0.39 -18.47 26.71
N ARG A 649 -0.91 -17.78 27.72
CA ARG A 649 -0.32 -16.56 28.26
C ARG A 649 0.92 -16.88 29.09
N LYS A 650 1.96 -16.05 28.96
CA LYS A 650 3.21 -16.20 29.74
C LYS A 650 3.02 -15.99 31.22
N THR A 651 2.04 -15.19 31.65
CA THR A 651 1.68 -14.95 33.05
C THR A 651 0.17 -15.12 33.22
N SER A 652 -0.24 -15.82 34.24
CA SER A 652 -1.63 -16.00 34.62
C SER A 652 -1.79 -16.08 36.14
N GLN A 653 -2.96 -15.71 36.65
CA GLN A 653 -3.28 -15.87 38.06
C GLN A 653 -3.38 -17.36 38.41
N ALA A 654 -2.64 -17.82 39.41
CA ALA A 654 -2.66 -19.18 39.94
C ALA A 654 -3.68 -19.34 41.09
N THR A 655 -3.80 -18.32 41.95
CA THR A 655 -4.79 -18.27 43.03
C THR A 655 -5.22 -16.83 43.26
N LYS A 656 -6.46 -16.63 43.70
CA LYS A 656 -6.90 -15.35 44.24
C LYS A 656 -6.52 -15.32 45.74
N LEU A 657 -5.78 -14.32 46.14
CA LEU A 657 -5.41 -14.04 47.52
C LEU A 657 -6.42 -13.10 48.17
N MET A 658 -6.52 -13.13 49.49
CA MET A 658 -7.20 -12.11 50.28
C MET A 658 -6.31 -10.87 50.41
N ASP A 659 -6.86 -9.76 50.89
CA ASP A 659 -6.07 -8.55 51.15
C ASP A 659 -4.96 -8.87 52.17
N ASP A 660 -3.73 -8.45 51.88
CA ASP A 660 -2.52 -8.67 52.67
C ASP A 660 -2.13 -10.16 52.91
N ASP A 661 -2.63 -11.11 52.08
CA ASP A 661 -2.27 -12.51 52.11
C ASP A 661 -1.23 -12.89 51.06
N GLU A 662 -0.42 -13.88 51.34
CA GLU A 662 0.58 -14.41 50.41
C GLU A 662 0.42 -15.93 50.24
N LEU A 663 0.73 -16.40 49.06
CA LEU A 663 0.83 -17.83 48.77
C LEU A 663 2.09 -18.40 49.46
N LEU A 664 1.93 -19.32 50.36
CA LEU A 664 3.02 -19.91 51.14
C LEU A 664 3.46 -21.26 50.57
N PHE A 665 2.52 -22.02 50.00
CA PHE A 665 2.76 -23.40 49.63
C PHE A 665 1.96 -23.78 48.39
N VAL A 666 2.63 -24.47 47.45
CA VAL A 666 2.03 -25.18 46.34
C VAL A 666 2.77 -26.50 46.16
N ASP A 667 2.04 -27.58 45.94
CA ASP A 667 2.63 -28.88 45.58
C ASP A 667 1.64 -29.72 44.78
N MET A 668 2.15 -30.73 44.09
CA MET A 668 1.36 -31.70 43.36
C MET A 668 0.85 -32.78 44.33
N LEU A 669 -0.47 -32.96 44.41
CA LEU A 669 -1.08 -33.95 45.32
C LEU A 669 -1.11 -35.32 44.66
N SER A 670 -0.51 -36.31 45.34
CA SER A 670 -0.70 -37.74 45.09
C SER A 670 -1.80 -38.30 46.02
N GLU A 671 -2.24 -39.51 45.75
CA GLU A 671 -3.27 -40.18 46.57
C GLU A 671 -2.80 -40.38 48.05
N ASN A 672 -3.76 -40.32 49.00
CA ASN A 672 -3.57 -40.63 50.42
C ASN A 672 -2.57 -39.72 51.15
N ALA A 673 -2.65 -38.41 50.95
CA ALA A 673 -1.81 -37.44 51.65
C ALA A 673 -2.55 -36.78 52.83
N THR A 674 -1.78 -36.39 53.86
CA THR A 674 -2.23 -35.48 54.91
C THR A 674 -1.39 -34.21 54.90
N MET A 675 -2.02 -33.07 55.21
CA MET A 675 -1.36 -31.76 55.28
C MET A 675 -1.17 -31.38 56.73
N VAL A 676 0.04 -30.98 57.12
CA VAL A 676 0.33 -30.38 58.41
C VAL A 676 0.61 -28.88 58.20
N MET A 677 -0.15 -28.05 58.90
CA MET A 677 0.01 -26.61 58.94
C MET A 677 0.64 -26.21 60.28
N ARG A 678 1.71 -25.39 60.23
CA ARG A 678 2.37 -24.81 61.42
C ARG A 678 2.21 -23.31 61.39
N SER A 679 1.76 -22.76 62.56
CA SER A 679 1.67 -21.29 62.66
C SER A 679 2.87 -20.72 63.43
N LYS A 680 3.07 -19.39 63.29
CA LYS A 680 4.10 -18.61 64.01
C LYS A 680 4.06 -18.76 65.54
N LYS A 681 2.85 -19.01 66.10
CA LYS A 681 2.66 -19.28 67.51
C LYS A 681 2.86 -20.76 67.88
N GLU A 682 3.47 -21.56 67.00
CA GLU A 682 3.79 -22.97 67.15
C GLU A 682 2.52 -23.86 67.40
N MET A 683 1.43 -23.49 66.71
CA MET A 683 0.25 -24.32 66.60
C MET A 683 0.38 -25.25 65.40
N PHE A 684 0.08 -26.55 65.66
CA PHE A 684 0.16 -27.56 64.56
C PHE A 684 -1.23 -28.16 64.35
N LEU A 685 -1.65 -28.24 63.13
CA LEU A 685 -2.87 -28.90 62.67
C LEU A 685 -2.58 -29.87 61.55
N ARG A 686 -2.89 -31.15 61.75
CA ARG A 686 -2.84 -32.16 60.71
C ARG A 686 -4.24 -32.45 60.17
N ILE A 687 -4.46 -32.38 58.90
CA ILE A 687 -5.76 -32.64 58.27
C ILE A 687 -5.59 -33.65 57.11
N ASP A 688 -6.66 -34.34 56.74
CA ASP A 688 -6.72 -35.19 55.59
C ASP A 688 -6.94 -34.32 54.34
N CYS A 689 -6.08 -34.45 53.31
CA CYS A 689 -6.18 -33.71 52.08
C CYS A 689 -7.47 -34.04 51.29
N GLY A 690 -8.06 -35.21 51.46
CA GLY A 690 -9.36 -35.59 50.89
C GLY A 690 -10.52 -34.69 51.34
N THR A 691 -10.36 -33.97 52.47
CA THR A 691 -11.38 -33.04 52.99
C THR A 691 -11.29 -31.63 52.38
N ILE A 692 -10.26 -31.34 51.60
CA ILE A 692 -10.03 -30.05 50.97
C ILE A 692 -10.84 -29.96 49.66
N PRO A 693 -11.72 -28.95 49.52
CA PRO A 693 -12.54 -28.85 48.32
C PRO A 693 -11.71 -28.40 47.12
N GLU A 694 -12.04 -28.96 45.99
CA GLU A 694 -11.56 -28.51 44.68
C GLU A 694 -12.22 -27.18 44.28
N LYS A 695 -11.45 -26.22 43.86
CA LYS A 695 -11.88 -24.87 43.47
C LYS A 695 -11.18 -24.45 42.16
N LYS A 696 -11.77 -23.49 41.45
CA LYS A 696 -11.14 -22.87 40.33
C LYS A 696 -9.89 -22.08 40.73
N LYS A 697 -8.90 -21.99 39.82
CA LYS A 697 -7.67 -21.22 40.09
C LYS A 697 -7.94 -19.77 40.51
N ALA A 698 -8.94 -19.11 39.97
CA ALA A 698 -9.30 -17.72 40.29
C ALA A 698 -10.15 -17.59 41.59
N ALA A 699 -10.37 -18.67 42.35
CA ALA A 699 -11.12 -18.64 43.59
C ALA A 699 -10.19 -18.51 44.82
N VAL A 700 -10.67 -17.89 45.87
CA VAL A 700 -10.07 -17.97 47.20
C VAL A 700 -10.35 -19.37 47.78
N GLY A 701 -9.43 -19.93 48.53
CA GLY A 701 -9.58 -21.22 49.15
C GLY A 701 -10.65 -21.27 50.25
N VAL A 702 -10.61 -22.31 51.07
CA VAL A 702 -11.37 -22.44 52.30
C VAL A 702 -10.40 -22.38 53.48
N ARG A 703 -10.89 -22.04 54.66
CA ARG A 703 -10.04 -21.99 55.84
C ARG A 703 -9.57 -23.41 56.22
N GLY A 704 -8.26 -23.60 56.25
CA GLY A 704 -7.61 -24.83 56.68
C GLY A 704 -7.43 -24.89 58.17
N MET A 705 -6.84 -23.87 58.78
CA MET A 705 -6.57 -23.73 60.17
C MET A 705 -7.18 -22.43 60.72
N ARG A 706 -7.72 -22.44 61.93
CA ARG A 706 -8.22 -21.25 62.61
C ARG A 706 -7.05 -20.58 63.33
N LEU A 707 -6.60 -19.49 62.84
CA LEU A 707 -5.53 -18.68 63.39
C LEU A 707 -6.10 -17.68 64.40
N ASP A 708 -5.34 -17.40 65.46
CA ASP A 708 -5.62 -16.31 66.41
C ASP A 708 -5.22 -14.96 65.79
N ARG A 709 -5.62 -13.83 66.40
CA ARG A 709 -5.22 -12.49 65.97
C ARG A 709 -3.71 -12.40 65.89
N GLU A 710 -3.20 -11.82 64.81
CA GLU A 710 -1.77 -11.63 64.54
C GLU A 710 -0.96 -12.94 64.41
N ASP A 711 -1.61 -14.08 64.13
CA ASP A 711 -0.96 -15.34 63.86
C ASP A 711 -1.04 -15.63 62.32
N GLU A 712 -0.01 -16.23 61.80
CA GLU A 712 0.11 -16.60 60.38
C GLU A 712 0.74 -17.98 60.27
N LEU A 713 0.50 -18.67 59.13
CA LEU A 713 1.24 -19.90 58.85
C LEU A 713 2.67 -19.57 58.48
N THR A 714 3.60 -20.32 59.01
CA THR A 714 5.03 -20.27 58.67
C THR A 714 5.43 -21.40 57.76
N ASP A 715 4.82 -22.57 57.93
CA ASP A 715 5.15 -23.78 57.18
C ASP A 715 3.91 -24.62 56.90
N ILE A 716 3.93 -25.29 55.74
CA ILE A 716 2.99 -26.33 55.36
C ILE A 716 3.78 -27.54 54.90
N TYR A 717 3.40 -28.70 55.39
CA TYR A 717 4.04 -29.97 55.04
C TYR A 717 3.00 -30.93 54.47
N LEU A 718 3.29 -31.55 53.35
CA LEU A 718 2.53 -32.65 52.81
C LEU A 718 3.18 -33.96 53.26
N LEU A 719 2.41 -34.88 53.79
CA LEU A 719 2.88 -36.16 54.30
C LEU A 719 2.10 -37.31 53.67
N TYR A 720 2.83 -38.29 53.18
CA TYR A 720 2.31 -39.57 52.65
C TYR A 720 2.48 -40.68 53.68
N ASP A 721 1.83 -41.84 53.49
CA ASP A 721 1.72 -42.91 54.49
C ASP A 721 3.05 -43.43 55.06
N GLN A 722 4.17 -43.23 54.38
CA GLN A 722 5.49 -43.69 54.83
C GLN A 722 6.42 -42.56 55.29
N ASP A 723 5.92 -41.31 55.36
CA ASP A 723 6.75 -40.16 55.69
C ASP A 723 6.92 -40.02 57.22
N GLU A 724 8.14 -40.22 57.73
CA GLU A 724 8.52 -39.96 59.08
C GLU A 724 9.20 -38.59 59.24
N LYS A 725 8.48 -37.52 58.92
CA LYS A 725 9.03 -36.15 58.99
C LYS A 725 8.98 -35.60 60.44
N GLU A 726 10.13 -35.09 60.91
CA GLU A 726 10.27 -34.38 62.17
C GLU A 726 10.71 -32.95 61.97
N VAL A 727 10.24 -32.03 62.77
CA VAL A 727 10.62 -30.62 62.76
C VAL A 727 11.06 -30.18 64.13
N GLU A 728 12.09 -29.36 64.21
CA GLU A 728 12.57 -28.83 65.49
C GLU A 728 11.72 -27.62 65.91
N VAL A 729 11.24 -27.66 67.18
CA VAL A 729 10.49 -26.58 67.79
C VAL A 729 11.11 -26.30 69.15
N LYS A 730 11.75 -25.17 69.36
CA LYS A 730 12.37 -24.76 70.64
C LYS A 730 13.31 -25.83 71.19
N GLY A 731 14.12 -26.47 70.39
CA GLY A 731 15.06 -27.50 70.76
C GLY A 731 14.43 -28.90 70.99
N LYS A 732 13.16 -29.11 70.64
CA LYS A 732 12.50 -30.42 70.70
C LYS A 732 12.07 -30.87 69.33
N GLN A 733 12.27 -32.15 69.03
CA GLN A 733 11.80 -32.76 67.80
C GLN A 733 10.29 -33.08 67.90
N VAL A 734 9.54 -32.58 66.90
CA VAL A 734 8.10 -32.85 66.76
C VAL A 734 7.90 -33.76 65.56
N ALA A 735 7.48 -35.00 65.83
CA ALA A 735 7.18 -35.95 64.73
C ALA A 735 5.80 -35.60 64.11
N LEU A 736 5.80 -35.07 62.93
CA LEU A 736 4.59 -34.58 62.25
C LEU A 736 3.61 -35.71 61.90
N HIS A 737 4.15 -36.89 61.57
CA HIS A 737 3.35 -38.08 61.23
C HIS A 737 2.57 -38.64 62.46
N ARG A 738 2.97 -38.27 63.67
CA ARG A 738 2.29 -38.68 64.95
C ARG A 738 1.24 -37.68 65.41
N LEU A 739 1.04 -36.60 64.74
CA LEU A 739 -0.04 -35.66 65.05
C LEU A 739 -1.39 -36.28 64.70
N HIS A 740 -2.38 -36.08 65.55
CA HIS A 740 -3.74 -36.54 65.30
C HIS A 740 -4.32 -35.81 64.07
N ILE A 741 -4.95 -36.55 63.18
CA ILE A 741 -5.69 -36.00 62.07
C ILE A 741 -6.98 -35.38 62.58
N ALA A 742 -7.15 -34.09 62.42
CA ALA A 742 -8.28 -33.32 62.87
C ALA A 742 -9.07 -32.71 61.71
N ASN A 743 -10.24 -32.17 62.02
CA ASN A 743 -11.03 -31.45 61.01
C ASN A 743 -10.38 -30.10 60.69
N ARG A 744 -10.49 -29.66 59.41
CA ARG A 744 -10.12 -28.32 59.04
C ARG A 744 -10.92 -27.27 59.82
N ASP A 745 -10.45 -26.00 59.78
CA ASP A 745 -11.03 -24.87 60.56
C ASP A 745 -11.02 -25.05 62.09
N THR A 746 -10.04 -25.80 62.60
CA THR A 746 -9.76 -25.92 64.06
C THR A 746 -8.44 -25.20 64.37
N LYS A 747 -8.22 -24.88 65.67
CA LYS A 747 -7.02 -24.16 66.14
C LYS A 747 -5.72 -24.98 66.11
N GLY A 748 -5.81 -26.27 66.02
CA GLY A 748 -4.67 -27.17 66.19
C GLY A 748 -4.18 -27.33 67.62
N VAL A 749 -2.96 -27.89 67.70
CA VAL A 749 -2.36 -28.24 69.03
C VAL A 749 -1.01 -27.52 69.14
N LYS A 750 -0.76 -26.92 70.33
CA LYS A 750 0.53 -26.24 70.55
C LYS A 750 1.58 -27.32 70.93
N LYS A 751 2.74 -27.20 70.31
CA LYS A 751 3.86 -28.10 70.56
C LYS A 751 5.08 -27.36 71.10
#